data_e8a477c88763466bfe329a7201733c20
#
_entry.id   e8a477c88763466bfe329a7201733c20
#
_cell.length_a   1.000
_cell.length_b   1.000
_cell.length_c   1.000
_cell.angle_alpha   90.00
_cell.angle_beta   90.00
_cell.angle_gamma   90.00
#
_symmetry.space_group_name_H-M   'P 1'
#
loop_
_entity.id
_entity.type
_entity.pdbx_description
1 polymer ?
#
loop_
_entity_poly.entity_id
_entity_poly.type
_entity_poly.pdbx_seq_one_letter_code
_entity_poly.pdbx_strand_id
1 'polypeptide(L)'
;MSILTRWLLIPPVNARLIGRYRDYRRHGASAFSATLGCFWMILAWIFIPLEHPRWQRIRAEHKNLYPHINASRPRPLDPVRYLIQTCWLLIGTSRKETPKPRRRAFSGLQNIRGRYHQWMNELPERVSHKTQHLDEKKELGHLSAGARRLILGIIVTFSLILALICVTQPFNPLAQFIFLMLLWGVALIVRRMPGRFSALMLIVLSLTVSCRYIWWRYTSTLNWDDPVSLVCGLILLFAETYAWIVLVLGYFQVVWPLNRQPVPLPKDMSLWPSVDIFVPTYNEDLNVVKNTIYASLGIDWPKDKLNIWILDDGGREEFRQFAQNVGVKYIARTTHEHAKAGNINNALKYAKGEFVSIFDCDHVPTRSFLQMTMGWFLKEKQLAMMQTLHHFFSPDPFERNLGRFRKTPNEGTLFYGLVQDGNDMWDATFFCGSCAVIRRKPLDEIGGIAVETVTEDAHTSLRLHRRGYTSAYMRIPQAAGLATESLSAHIGQRIRWARGMVQIFRLDNPLTGKGLKFAQRLCYVNAMFHFLSGIPRLIFLTAPLAFLLLHAYIIYAPALMIALFVLPHMIHASLTNSKIQGKYRHSFWSEIYETVLAWYIAPPTLVALINPHKGKFNVTAKGGLVEEEYVDWVISRPYIFLVLLNLVGVAVGIWRYFYGPPTEMLTVVVSMVWVFYNLIVLGGAVAVSVESKQVRRSHRVEMTMPAAIAREDGHLFSCTVQDFSDGGLGIKINGQAQILEGQKVNLLLKRGQQEYVFPTQVARVMGNEVGLKLMPLTTQQHIDFVQCTFARADTWALWQDSYPEDKPLESLLDILKLGFRGYRHLAEFAPSSVKGIFRVLTSLVSWVVSFIPRRPERSETAQPSDQALAQQ
;
A
#
# COMPACT_ATOMS: atom_id res chain seq x y z
N MET A 1 42.08 -14.16 41.86
CA MET A 1 40.71 -13.65 42.10
C MET A 1 40.27 -13.73 43.57
N SER A 2 40.67 -14.70 44.35
CA SER A 2 40.13 -14.95 45.66
C SER A 2 40.51 -13.92 46.77
N ILE A 3 41.71 -13.35 46.75
CA ILE A 3 42.19 -12.43 47.80
C ILE A 3 41.68 -10.98 47.54
N LEU A 4 41.78 -10.52 46.32
CA LEU A 4 41.38 -9.14 45.95
C LEU A 4 39.87 -8.94 46.04
N THR A 5 39.09 -9.90 45.64
CA THR A 5 37.60 -9.85 45.69
C THR A 5 37.08 -10.01 47.10
N ARG A 6 37.77 -10.75 48.01
CA ARG A 6 37.43 -10.79 49.45
C ARG A 6 37.67 -9.47 50.17
N TRP A 7 38.61 -8.66 49.68
CA TRP A 7 38.94 -7.40 50.29
C TRP A 7 38.01 -6.25 49.77
N LEU A 8 37.57 -6.32 48.50
CA LEU A 8 36.75 -5.29 47.86
C LEU A 8 35.25 -5.52 47.98
N LEU A 9 34.77 -6.73 48.17
CA LEU A 9 33.36 -7.08 48.12
C LEU A 9 32.82 -7.65 49.40
N ILE A 10 31.60 -7.32 49.79
CA ILE A 10 30.91 -7.90 50.93
C ILE A 10 30.73 -9.43 50.74
N PRO A 11 30.78 -10.24 51.83
CA PRO A 11 30.80 -11.70 51.76
C PRO A 11 29.74 -12.34 50.83
N PRO A 12 28.45 -11.93 50.88
CA PRO A 12 27.44 -12.57 50.01
C PRO A 12 27.62 -12.27 48.53
N VAL A 13 28.18 -11.13 48.19
CA VAL A 13 28.46 -10.75 46.78
C VAL A 13 29.68 -11.50 46.28
N ASN A 14 30.71 -11.62 47.12
CA ASN A 14 31.91 -12.40 46.81
C ASN A 14 31.57 -13.90 46.59
N ALA A 15 30.71 -14.48 47.44
CA ALA A 15 30.25 -15.86 47.26
C ALA A 15 29.50 -16.08 45.97
N ARG A 16 28.62 -15.16 45.55
CA ARG A 16 27.94 -15.20 44.27
C ARG A 16 28.90 -15.08 43.09
N LEU A 17 29.92 -14.24 43.19
CA LEU A 17 30.92 -14.06 42.16
C LEU A 17 31.74 -15.32 41.93
N ILE A 18 32.20 -15.97 43.03
CA ILE A 18 32.96 -17.21 42.99
C ILE A 18 32.08 -18.36 42.48
N GLY A 19 30.81 -18.41 42.86
CA GLY A 19 29.87 -19.38 42.31
C GLY A 19 29.76 -19.27 40.81
N ARG A 20 29.55 -18.05 40.30
CA ARG A 20 29.48 -17.80 38.85
C ARG A 20 30.77 -18.09 38.09
N TYR A 21 31.94 -17.78 38.67
CA TYR A 21 33.21 -18.15 38.09
C TYR A 21 33.35 -19.66 37.93
N ARG A 22 32.96 -20.43 38.95
CA ARG A 22 32.95 -21.90 38.91
C ARG A 22 31.97 -22.43 37.89
N ASP A 23 30.79 -21.84 37.74
CA ASP A 23 29.79 -22.19 36.73
C ASP A 23 30.31 -21.96 35.32
N TYR A 24 30.94 -20.83 35.04
CA TYR A 24 31.58 -20.58 33.75
C TYR A 24 32.66 -21.63 33.43
N ARG A 25 33.48 -21.98 34.43
CA ARG A 25 34.52 -22.99 34.26
C ARG A 25 33.94 -24.40 34.04
N ARG A 26 32.84 -24.74 34.70
CA ARG A 26 32.12 -26.03 34.51
C ARG A 26 31.51 -26.14 33.12
N HIS A 27 31.10 -25.04 32.52
CA HIS A 27 30.57 -25.03 31.19
C HIS A 27 31.66 -24.85 30.10
N GLY A 28 32.91 -25.04 30.41
CA GLY A 28 34.01 -25.09 29.44
C GLY A 28 34.58 -23.71 29.05
N ALA A 29 34.22 -22.64 29.73
CA ALA A 29 34.81 -21.31 29.48
C ALA A 29 36.28 -21.28 29.92
N SER A 30 37.16 -20.61 29.17
CA SER A 30 38.55 -20.37 29.54
C SER A 30 38.63 -19.55 30.86
N ALA A 31 39.75 -19.65 31.58
CA ALA A 31 39.94 -18.85 32.80
C ALA A 31 39.84 -17.36 32.55
N PHE A 32 40.33 -16.90 31.40
CA PHE A 32 40.25 -15.51 30.97
C PHE A 32 38.79 -15.10 30.70
N SER A 33 38.05 -15.91 29.96
CA SER A 33 36.64 -15.64 29.64
C SER A 33 35.76 -15.64 30.88
N ALA A 34 35.98 -16.58 31.81
CA ALA A 34 35.28 -16.63 33.09
C ALA A 34 35.59 -15.41 33.99
N THR A 35 36.81 -14.94 33.97
CA THR A 35 37.23 -13.72 34.72
C THR A 35 36.64 -12.49 34.13
N LEU A 36 36.64 -12.36 32.81
CA LEU A 36 36.01 -11.25 32.06
C LEU A 36 34.50 -11.21 32.30
N GLY A 37 33.81 -12.34 32.26
CA GLY A 37 32.41 -12.46 32.58
C GLY A 37 32.06 -12.01 34.03
N CYS A 38 32.90 -12.36 34.99
CA CYS A 38 32.76 -11.90 36.36
C CYS A 38 33.02 -10.40 36.51
N PHE A 39 33.97 -9.84 35.77
CA PHE A 39 34.26 -8.41 35.77
C PHE A 39 33.07 -7.60 35.20
N TRP A 40 32.50 -8.04 34.11
CA TRP A 40 31.28 -7.43 33.52
C TRP A 40 30.09 -7.52 34.48
N MET A 41 29.97 -8.59 35.22
CA MET A 41 28.92 -8.72 36.24
C MET A 41 29.09 -7.73 37.39
N ILE A 42 30.33 -7.46 37.80
CA ILE A 42 30.61 -6.42 38.82
C ILE A 42 30.25 -5.03 38.30
N LEU A 43 30.65 -4.71 37.07
CA LEU A 43 30.27 -3.45 36.44
C LEU A 43 28.76 -3.30 36.35
N ALA A 44 28.05 -4.33 35.94
CA ALA A 44 26.59 -4.33 35.87
C ALA A 44 25.97 -4.08 37.28
N TRP A 45 26.53 -4.64 38.33
CA TRP A 45 26.06 -4.40 39.73
C TRP A 45 26.33 -2.98 40.23
N ILE A 46 27.39 -2.34 39.78
CA ILE A 46 27.73 -0.98 40.15
C ILE A 46 26.80 0.03 39.46
N PHE A 47 26.57 -0.17 38.16
CA PHE A 47 25.85 0.80 37.32
C PHE A 47 24.35 0.56 37.24
N ILE A 48 23.84 -0.64 37.60
CA ILE A 48 22.47 -1.02 37.32
C ILE A 48 21.82 -1.64 38.57
N PRO A 49 20.71 -1.08 39.07
CA PRO A 49 19.98 -1.63 40.20
C PRO A 49 19.37 -2.98 39.82
N LEU A 50 19.94 -4.06 40.35
CA LEU A 50 19.63 -5.46 39.98
C LEU A 50 18.21 -5.89 40.38
N GLU A 51 17.54 -5.13 41.25
CA GLU A 51 16.17 -5.40 41.72
C GLU A 51 15.09 -4.87 40.75
N HIS A 52 15.48 -4.15 39.67
CA HIS A 52 14.53 -3.64 38.73
C HIS A 52 13.86 -4.76 37.91
N PRO A 53 12.53 -4.79 37.77
CA PRO A 53 11.79 -5.85 37.06
C PRO A 53 12.32 -6.16 35.63
N ARG A 54 12.84 -5.13 34.95
CA ARG A 54 13.47 -5.29 33.62
C ARG A 54 14.70 -6.20 33.64
N TRP A 55 15.51 -6.12 34.68
CA TRP A 55 16.66 -6.99 34.87
C TRP A 55 16.26 -8.42 35.17
N GLN A 56 15.21 -8.63 35.94
CA GLN A 56 14.68 -9.95 36.23
C GLN A 56 14.20 -10.63 34.94
N ARG A 57 13.54 -9.85 34.05
CA ARG A 57 13.12 -10.33 32.73
C ARG A 57 14.30 -10.64 31.82
N ILE A 58 15.30 -9.74 31.73
CA ILE A 58 16.52 -9.99 30.93
C ILE A 58 17.24 -11.25 31.44
N ARG A 59 17.25 -11.53 32.72
CA ARG A 59 17.83 -12.75 33.26
C ARG A 59 17.03 -14.01 32.92
N ALA A 60 15.70 -13.92 33.03
CA ALA A 60 14.82 -15.08 32.75
C ALA A 60 14.83 -15.44 31.24
N GLU A 61 14.90 -14.47 30.38
CA GLU A 61 14.81 -14.66 28.94
C GLU A 61 16.17 -14.51 28.21
N HIS A 62 17.30 -14.60 28.95
CA HIS A 62 18.63 -14.29 28.44
C HIS A 62 18.97 -14.99 27.11
N LYS A 63 18.66 -16.27 26.96
CA LYS A 63 18.93 -17.02 25.73
C LYS A 63 18.15 -16.49 24.51
N ASN A 64 16.94 -16.03 24.73
CA ASN A 64 16.04 -15.54 23.69
C ASN A 64 16.35 -14.08 23.30
N LEU A 65 16.82 -13.29 24.25
CA LEU A 65 17.13 -11.87 24.05
C LEU A 65 18.48 -11.61 23.39
N TYR A 66 19.43 -12.55 23.55
CA TYR A 66 20.78 -12.44 22.99
C TYR A 66 21.15 -13.62 22.06
N PRO A 67 20.40 -13.88 21.00
CA PRO A 67 20.59 -15.06 20.15
C PRO A 67 21.94 -15.08 19.43
N HIS A 68 22.65 -13.96 19.36
CA HIS A 68 23.96 -13.83 18.70
C HIS A 68 25.14 -14.05 19.66
N ILE A 69 24.89 -14.15 20.97
CA ILE A 69 25.94 -14.29 21.99
C ILE A 69 25.94 -15.72 22.48
N ASN A 70 27.00 -16.44 22.15
CA ASN A 70 27.22 -17.80 22.67
C ASN A 70 28.17 -17.76 23.86
N ALA A 71 27.64 -17.97 25.06
CA ALA A 71 28.43 -17.94 26.27
C ALA A 71 29.52 -19.04 26.32
N SER A 72 29.34 -20.15 25.60
CA SER A 72 30.32 -21.22 25.52
C SER A 72 31.45 -20.98 24.52
N ARG A 73 31.26 -20.08 23.54
CA ARG A 73 32.29 -19.70 22.57
C ARG A 73 32.27 -18.18 22.34
N PRO A 74 32.71 -17.37 23.32
CA PRO A 74 32.64 -15.93 23.25
C PRO A 74 33.58 -15.37 22.15
N ARG A 75 33.06 -14.46 21.34
CA ARG A 75 33.82 -13.67 20.37
C ARG A 75 34.41 -12.44 21.04
N PRO A 76 35.54 -11.87 20.58
CA PRO A 76 36.17 -10.70 21.20
C PRO A 76 35.25 -9.49 21.41
N LEU A 77 34.25 -9.26 20.52
CA LEU A 77 33.34 -8.15 20.59
C LEU A 77 31.98 -8.47 21.23
N ASP A 78 31.77 -9.68 21.72
CA ASP A 78 30.51 -10.05 22.39
C ASP A 78 30.21 -9.23 23.66
N PRO A 79 31.17 -8.79 24.47
CA PRO A 79 30.91 -7.87 25.58
C PRO A 79 30.32 -6.54 25.13
N VAL A 80 30.79 -6.01 24.00
CA VAL A 80 30.28 -4.76 23.42
C VAL A 80 28.85 -4.96 22.89
N ARG A 81 28.61 -6.08 22.20
CA ARG A 81 27.25 -6.44 21.75
C ARG A 81 26.30 -6.58 22.91
N TYR A 82 26.74 -7.28 23.97
CA TYR A 82 25.94 -7.44 25.18
C TYR A 82 25.57 -6.11 25.82
N LEU A 83 26.53 -5.20 25.93
CA LEU A 83 26.31 -3.87 26.49
C LEU A 83 25.29 -3.07 25.67
N ILE A 84 25.48 -2.98 24.34
CA ILE A 84 24.61 -2.24 23.44
C ILE A 84 23.18 -2.81 23.47
N GLN A 85 23.05 -4.13 23.40
CA GLN A 85 21.75 -4.80 23.41
C GLN A 85 21.05 -4.66 24.78
N THR A 86 21.78 -4.70 25.87
CA THR A 86 21.24 -4.48 27.22
C THR A 86 20.75 -3.05 27.40
N CYS A 87 21.56 -2.07 27.01
CA CYS A 87 21.13 -0.66 27.04
C CYS A 87 19.88 -0.44 26.23
N TRP A 88 19.78 -1.02 25.03
CA TRP A 88 18.60 -0.90 24.19
C TRP A 88 17.37 -1.56 24.82
N LEU A 89 17.50 -2.77 25.36
CA LEU A 89 16.41 -3.47 26.05
C LEU A 89 15.89 -2.67 27.26
N LEU A 90 16.77 -2.03 28.00
CA LEU A 90 16.42 -1.16 29.13
C LEU A 90 15.63 0.09 28.67
N ILE A 91 15.97 0.65 27.52
CA ILE A 91 15.32 1.82 26.96
C ILE A 91 14.03 1.43 26.20
N GLY A 92 14.07 0.34 25.43
CA GLY A 92 13.02 -0.04 24.47
C GLY A 92 11.78 -0.74 25.06
N THR A 93 11.91 -1.37 26.25
CA THR A 93 10.82 -2.19 26.83
C THR A 93 9.77 -1.40 27.63
N SER A 94 9.81 -0.08 27.62
CA SER A 94 8.97 0.78 28.49
C SER A 94 7.49 0.89 28.10
N ARG A 95 6.99 0.19 27.08
CA ARG A 95 5.68 0.53 26.47
C ARG A 95 4.49 -0.36 26.82
N LYS A 96 4.61 -1.44 27.60
CA LYS A 96 3.45 -2.31 27.95
C LYS A 96 3.56 -2.97 29.33
N GLU A 97 3.83 -2.23 30.37
CA GLU A 97 3.56 -2.71 31.73
C GLU A 97 2.62 -1.72 32.42
N THR A 98 1.47 -2.21 32.90
CA THR A 98 0.59 -1.49 33.82
C THR A 98 1.40 -1.00 35.00
N PRO A 99 1.27 0.27 35.41
CA PRO A 99 2.07 0.82 36.48
C PRO A 99 1.66 0.23 37.84
N LYS A 100 2.52 -0.60 38.42
CA LYS A 100 2.45 -0.87 39.86
C LYS A 100 2.94 0.34 40.63
N PRO A 101 2.35 0.69 41.82
CA PRO A 101 2.62 1.94 42.50
C PRO A 101 4.09 2.02 42.94
N ARG A 102 4.80 3.05 42.46
CA ARG A 102 6.20 3.34 42.78
C ARG A 102 6.34 4.15 44.05
N ARG A 103 7.27 3.76 44.92
CA ARG A 103 7.73 4.52 46.06
C ARG A 103 8.33 5.87 45.62
N ARG A 104 7.98 6.91 46.44
CA ARG A 104 8.31 8.35 46.30
C ARG A 104 9.83 8.58 46.21
N ALA A 105 10.38 8.95 45.08
CA ALA A 105 11.70 9.58 45.01
C ALA A 105 11.87 10.63 43.89
N PHE A 106 10.93 10.88 43.00
CA PHE A 106 10.97 11.96 41.99
C PHE A 106 9.56 12.38 41.59
N SER A 107 8.73 12.74 42.60
CA SER A 107 7.30 13.03 42.36
C SER A 107 7.04 14.29 41.51
N GLY A 108 7.90 15.26 41.52
CA GLY A 108 7.73 16.53 40.79
C GLY A 108 7.82 16.36 39.26
N LEU A 109 8.89 15.74 38.76
CA LEU A 109 9.10 15.51 37.32
C LEU A 109 8.14 14.47 36.73
N GLN A 110 7.74 13.46 37.52
CA GLN A 110 6.75 12.48 37.11
C GLN A 110 5.34 13.07 37.05
N ASN A 111 4.99 13.97 37.96
CA ASN A 111 3.73 14.70 37.95
C ASN A 111 3.66 15.67 36.76
N ILE A 112 4.75 16.36 36.43
CA ILE A 112 4.82 17.23 35.23
C ILE A 112 4.70 16.39 33.97
N ARG A 113 5.39 15.26 33.88
CA ARG A 113 5.29 14.34 32.72
C ARG A 113 3.91 13.67 32.64
N GLY A 114 3.33 13.28 33.77
CA GLY A 114 1.97 12.74 33.84
C GLY A 114 0.93 13.77 33.40
N ARG A 115 1.02 15.01 33.93
CA ARG A 115 0.16 16.14 33.52
C ARG A 115 0.32 16.48 32.03
N TYR A 116 1.55 16.48 31.50
CA TYR A 116 1.82 16.71 30.09
C TYR A 116 1.21 15.59 29.23
N HIS A 117 1.37 14.33 29.60
CA HIS A 117 0.73 13.22 28.87
C HIS A 117 -0.79 13.25 28.97
N GLN A 118 -1.33 13.58 30.13
CA GLN A 118 -2.77 13.72 30.31
C GLN A 118 -3.30 14.91 29.48
N TRP A 119 -2.64 16.07 29.57
CA TRP A 119 -2.97 17.24 28.77
C TRP A 119 -2.88 16.97 27.26
N MET A 120 -1.81 16.28 26.80
CA MET A 120 -1.62 15.89 25.41
C MET A 120 -2.66 14.89 24.91
N ASN A 121 -3.23 14.07 25.79
CA ASN A 121 -4.30 13.15 25.42
C ASN A 121 -5.69 13.81 25.47
N GLU A 122 -5.91 14.70 26.42
CA GLU A 122 -7.19 15.42 26.60
C GLU A 122 -7.35 16.60 25.62
N LEU A 123 -6.27 17.27 25.22
CA LEU A 123 -6.32 18.40 24.29
C LEU A 123 -6.99 18.06 22.96
N PRO A 124 -6.68 16.94 22.29
CA PRO A 124 -7.35 16.53 21.05
C PRO A 124 -8.86 16.34 21.24
N GLU A 125 -9.27 15.72 22.36
CA GLU A 125 -10.68 15.48 22.66
C GLU A 125 -11.42 16.79 22.93
N ARG A 126 -10.83 17.70 23.71
CA ARG A 126 -11.41 19.02 24.01
C ARG A 126 -11.55 19.89 22.76
N VAL A 127 -10.55 19.87 21.86
CA VAL A 127 -10.61 20.65 20.62
C VAL A 127 -11.63 20.01 19.66
N SER A 128 -11.63 18.68 19.54
CA SER A 128 -12.60 17.95 18.71
C SER A 128 -14.04 18.20 19.18
N HIS A 129 -14.28 18.17 20.48
CA HIS A 129 -15.61 18.45 21.05
C HIS A 129 -16.06 19.90 20.79
N LYS A 130 -15.15 20.87 20.92
CA LYS A 130 -15.46 22.28 20.58
C LYS A 130 -15.70 22.48 19.09
N THR A 131 -14.94 21.81 18.22
CA THR A 131 -15.09 21.96 16.75
C THR A 131 -16.28 21.21 16.20
N GLN A 132 -16.75 20.13 16.82
CA GLN A 132 -17.99 19.44 16.45
C GLN A 132 -19.25 20.29 16.67
N HIS A 133 -19.19 21.25 17.58
CA HIS A 133 -20.32 22.18 17.87
C HIS A 133 -20.27 23.46 17.04
N LEU A 134 -19.22 23.72 16.27
CA LEU A 134 -19.15 24.81 15.29
C LEU A 134 -20.02 24.48 14.09
N ASP A 135 -21.32 24.67 14.20
CA ASP A 135 -22.24 24.58 13.09
C ASP A 135 -22.26 25.94 12.37
N GLU A 136 -21.68 26.01 11.18
CA GLU A 136 -21.62 27.23 10.35
C GLU A 136 -22.99 27.90 10.17
N LYS A 137 -24.06 27.11 10.11
CA LYS A 137 -25.45 27.60 10.04
C LYS A 137 -25.93 28.25 11.34
N LYS A 138 -25.40 27.85 12.47
CA LYS A 138 -25.83 28.35 13.77
C LYS A 138 -25.13 29.66 14.16
N GLU A 139 -23.82 29.78 13.82
CA GLU A 139 -23.05 30.98 14.20
C GLU A 139 -23.09 32.10 13.18
N LEU A 140 -23.24 31.81 11.89
CA LEU A 140 -23.37 32.82 10.83
C LEU A 140 -24.81 32.99 10.33
N GLY A 141 -25.75 32.24 10.86
CA GLY A 141 -27.16 32.25 10.44
C GLY A 141 -27.90 33.57 10.67
N HIS A 142 -27.37 34.43 11.55
CA HIS A 142 -27.91 35.76 11.82
C HIS A 142 -27.49 36.85 10.82
N LEU A 143 -26.51 36.51 9.95
CA LEU A 143 -25.99 37.44 8.96
C LEU A 143 -26.65 37.26 7.59
N SER A 144 -26.87 38.36 6.89
CA SER A 144 -27.31 38.29 5.50
C SER A 144 -26.31 37.49 4.63
N ALA A 145 -26.79 36.86 3.58
CA ALA A 145 -25.95 36.11 2.66
C ALA A 145 -24.78 36.95 2.08
N GLY A 146 -24.99 38.24 1.88
CA GLY A 146 -23.96 39.19 1.45
C GLY A 146 -22.91 39.45 2.52
N ALA A 147 -23.32 39.70 3.77
CA ALA A 147 -22.38 39.89 4.89
C ALA A 147 -21.52 38.64 5.17
N ARG A 148 -22.12 37.44 5.08
CA ARG A 148 -21.40 36.19 5.23
C ARG A 148 -20.35 36.00 4.14
N ARG A 149 -20.69 36.29 2.87
CA ARG A 149 -19.72 36.23 1.78
C ARG A 149 -18.58 37.22 1.94
N LEU A 150 -18.89 38.43 2.41
CA LEU A 150 -17.89 39.49 2.68
C LEU A 150 -16.92 39.04 3.80
N ILE A 151 -17.45 38.57 4.94
CA ILE A 151 -16.63 38.10 6.06
C ILE A 151 -15.73 36.92 5.63
N LEU A 152 -16.30 35.93 4.95
CA LEU A 152 -15.53 34.82 4.43
C LEU A 152 -14.45 35.27 3.43
N GLY A 153 -14.79 36.23 2.57
CA GLY A 153 -13.84 36.84 1.64
C GLY A 153 -12.69 37.55 2.35
N ILE A 154 -12.97 38.30 3.41
CA ILE A 154 -11.93 38.95 4.25
C ILE A 154 -11.03 37.92 4.94
N ILE A 155 -11.64 36.89 5.56
CA ILE A 155 -10.87 35.82 6.22
C ILE A 155 -9.97 35.08 5.23
N VAL A 156 -10.50 34.72 4.06
CA VAL A 156 -9.73 34.04 3.02
C VAL A 156 -8.59 34.92 2.51
N THR A 157 -8.87 36.21 2.23
CA THR A 157 -7.85 37.15 1.77
C THR A 157 -6.75 37.35 2.79
N PHE A 158 -7.12 37.55 4.06
CA PHE A 158 -6.14 37.68 5.16
C PHE A 158 -5.30 36.42 5.33
N SER A 159 -5.95 35.24 5.28
CA SER A 159 -5.25 33.95 5.35
C SER A 159 -4.28 33.75 4.19
N LEU A 160 -4.66 34.15 2.98
CA LEU A 160 -3.79 34.08 1.80
C LEU A 160 -2.59 35.03 1.92
N ILE A 161 -2.80 36.25 2.39
CA ILE A 161 -1.70 37.20 2.64
C ILE A 161 -0.74 36.67 3.70
N LEU A 162 -1.28 36.15 4.80
CA LEU A 162 -0.47 35.55 5.86
C LEU A 162 0.34 34.35 5.35
N ALA A 163 -0.31 33.47 4.58
CA ALA A 163 0.35 32.33 3.94
C ALA A 163 1.46 32.79 3.01
N LEU A 164 1.20 33.81 2.19
CA LEU A 164 2.21 34.38 1.28
C LEU A 164 3.41 34.91 2.04
N ILE A 165 3.19 35.67 3.13
CA ILE A 165 4.27 36.17 4.00
C ILE A 165 5.05 34.99 4.61
N CYS A 166 4.36 33.99 5.16
CA CYS A 166 5.01 32.82 5.73
C CYS A 166 5.87 32.05 4.70
N VAL A 167 5.45 32.01 3.44
CA VAL A 167 6.18 31.32 2.36
C VAL A 167 7.38 32.12 1.89
N THR A 168 7.22 33.44 1.67
CA THR A 168 8.19 34.27 0.97
C THR A 168 9.21 34.94 1.90
N GLN A 169 8.91 35.08 3.19
CA GLN A 169 9.79 35.75 4.14
C GLN A 169 11.12 34.99 4.33
N PRO A 170 12.29 35.59 4.04
CA PRO A 170 13.55 34.97 4.32
C PRO A 170 13.82 34.98 5.84
N PHE A 171 14.16 33.82 6.39
CA PHE A 171 14.56 33.67 7.80
C PHE A 171 16.04 33.35 7.88
N ASN A 172 16.71 33.86 8.92
CA ASN A 172 18.03 33.36 9.26
C ASN A 172 17.95 31.88 9.72
N PRO A 173 19.05 31.12 9.76
CA PRO A 173 19.01 29.68 10.09
C PRO A 173 18.34 29.38 11.43
N LEU A 174 18.55 30.22 12.46
CA LEU A 174 17.94 30.01 13.78
C LEU A 174 16.42 30.23 13.74
N ALA A 175 15.96 31.32 13.13
CA ALA A 175 14.53 31.61 12.98
C ALA A 175 13.83 30.54 12.13
N GLN A 176 14.48 30.06 11.06
CA GLN A 176 13.98 28.95 10.27
C GLN A 176 13.84 27.67 11.09
N PHE A 177 14.84 27.33 11.90
CA PHE A 177 14.79 26.17 12.77
C PHE A 177 13.67 26.28 13.80
N ILE A 178 13.53 27.42 14.49
CA ILE A 178 12.45 27.64 15.48
C ILE A 178 11.08 27.54 14.81
N PHE A 179 10.87 28.18 13.66
CA PHE A 179 9.64 28.14 12.91
C PHE A 179 9.23 26.70 12.55
N LEU A 180 10.19 25.92 12.06
CA LEU A 180 9.97 24.54 11.68
C LEU A 180 9.67 23.64 12.88
N MET A 181 10.35 23.84 14.02
CA MET A 181 10.07 23.09 15.26
C MET A 181 8.68 23.39 15.80
N LEU A 182 8.22 24.63 15.70
CA LEU A 182 6.85 25.01 16.07
C LEU A 182 5.82 24.34 15.16
N LEU A 183 6.00 24.41 13.84
CA LEU A 183 5.09 23.75 12.88
C LEU A 183 5.08 22.22 13.08
N TRP A 184 6.24 21.63 13.30
CA TRP A 184 6.34 20.19 13.57
C TRP A 184 5.66 19.80 14.88
N GLY A 185 5.85 20.58 15.94
CA GLY A 185 5.15 20.41 17.22
C GLY A 185 3.62 20.44 17.04
N VAL A 186 3.11 21.44 16.31
CA VAL A 186 1.68 21.55 15.98
C VAL A 186 1.22 20.34 15.16
N ALA A 187 1.99 19.93 14.15
CA ALA A 187 1.65 18.76 13.32
C ALA A 187 1.55 17.45 14.13
N LEU A 188 2.46 17.24 15.08
CA LEU A 188 2.43 16.06 15.96
C LEU A 188 1.22 16.05 16.90
N ILE A 189 0.78 17.22 17.37
CA ILE A 189 -0.45 17.36 18.16
C ILE A 189 -1.67 17.07 17.28
N VAL A 190 -1.79 17.77 16.17
CA VAL A 190 -2.92 17.67 15.22
C VAL A 190 -3.08 16.24 14.68
N ARG A 191 -1.97 15.55 14.40
CA ARG A 191 -2.02 14.16 13.91
C ARG A 191 -2.76 13.21 14.86
N ARG A 192 -2.75 13.48 16.17
CA ARG A 192 -3.42 12.65 17.19
C ARG A 192 -4.91 12.91 17.26
N MET A 193 -5.38 14.04 16.71
CA MET A 193 -6.78 14.39 16.71
C MET A 193 -7.55 13.51 15.71
N PRO A 194 -8.74 13.02 16.08
CA PRO A 194 -9.60 12.30 15.15
C PRO A 194 -10.30 13.26 14.17
N GLY A 195 -10.86 12.71 13.10
CA GLY A 195 -11.76 13.41 12.21
C GLY A 195 -11.09 14.16 11.04
N ARG A 196 -11.93 14.78 10.23
CA ARG A 196 -11.52 15.43 8.96
C ARG A 196 -10.76 16.74 9.20
N PHE A 197 -11.10 17.46 10.27
CA PHE A 197 -10.43 18.71 10.61
C PHE A 197 -8.92 18.54 10.80
N SER A 198 -8.51 17.45 11.45
CA SER A 198 -7.09 17.16 11.65
C SER A 198 -6.36 16.90 10.33
N ALA A 199 -7.02 16.23 9.40
CA ALA A 199 -6.46 15.99 8.07
C ALA A 199 -6.30 17.30 7.29
N LEU A 200 -7.31 18.18 7.30
CA LEU A 200 -7.25 19.49 6.65
C LEU A 200 -6.12 20.35 7.23
N MET A 201 -6.00 20.40 8.55
CA MET A 201 -4.94 21.16 9.22
C MET A 201 -3.54 20.63 8.86
N LEU A 202 -3.37 19.31 8.81
CA LEU A 202 -2.10 18.70 8.37
C LEU A 202 -1.79 19.03 6.91
N ILE A 203 -2.79 19.06 6.04
CA ILE A 203 -2.63 19.49 4.64
C ILE A 203 -2.11 20.94 4.59
N VAL A 204 -2.75 21.84 5.34
CA VAL A 204 -2.33 23.25 5.38
C VAL A 204 -0.90 23.41 5.88
N LEU A 205 -0.53 22.72 6.98
CA LEU A 205 0.84 22.74 7.50
C LEU A 205 1.85 22.18 6.48
N SER A 206 1.52 21.05 5.85
CA SER A 206 2.37 20.45 4.83
C SER A 206 2.54 21.36 3.60
N LEU A 207 1.45 21.98 3.13
CA LEU A 207 1.50 22.93 2.02
C LEU A 207 2.34 24.16 2.36
N THR A 208 2.19 24.73 3.57
CA THR A 208 2.99 25.88 4.01
C THR A 208 4.48 25.56 3.95
N VAL A 209 4.90 24.43 4.51
CA VAL A 209 6.31 24.01 4.49
C VAL A 209 6.78 23.70 3.07
N SER A 210 5.95 23.03 2.27
CA SER A 210 6.29 22.66 0.89
C SER A 210 6.37 23.85 -0.05
N CYS A 211 5.45 24.82 0.08
CA CYS A 211 5.52 26.06 -0.70
C CYS A 211 6.73 26.91 -0.30
N ARG A 212 7.06 26.94 1.00
CA ARG A 212 8.28 27.61 1.46
C ARG A 212 9.54 26.95 0.93
N TYR A 213 9.57 25.62 0.88
CA TYR A 213 10.65 24.86 0.28
C TYR A 213 10.85 25.21 -1.20
N ILE A 214 9.78 25.11 -2.01
CA ILE A 214 9.87 25.35 -3.46
C ILE A 214 10.20 26.81 -3.77
N TRP A 215 9.67 27.78 -2.99
CA TRP A 215 10.05 29.18 -3.09
C TRP A 215 11.54 29.39 -2.89
N TRP A 216 12.10 28.83 -1.81
CA TRP A 216 13.54 28.89 -1.53
C TRP A 216 14.36 28.25 -2.66
N ARG A 217 13.92 27.14 -3.22
CA ARG A 217 14.59 26.48 -4.33
C ARG A 217 14.73 27.39 -5.55
N TYR A 218 13.64 28.08 -5.93
CA TYR A 218 13.65 28.99 -7.07
C TYR A 218 14.43 30.29 -6.84
N THR A 219 14.44 30.82 -5.64
CA THR A 219 14.99 32.14 -5.34
C THR A 219 16.44 32.15 -4.86
N SER A 220 16.93 31.02 -4.32
CA SER A 220 18.17 31.07 -3.52
C SER A 220 19.15 29.92 -3.75
N THR A 221 18.88 28.98 -4.67
CA THR A 221 19.66 27.74 -4.74
C THR A 221 20.24 27.37 -6.10
N LEU A 222 20.05 28.21 -7.11
CA LEU A 222 20.65 28.01 -8.43
C LEU A 222 22.04 28.68 -8.48
N ASN A 223 23.04 27.97 -8.97
CA ASN A 223 24.38 28.50 -9.20
C ASN A 223 24.47 29.04 -10.61
N TRP A 224 24.40 30.34 -10.77
CA TRP A 224 24.49 31.03 -12.05
C TRP A 224 25.90 31.17 -12.61
N ASP A 225 26.92 30.98 -11.75
CA ASP A 225 28.32 31.20 -12.11
C ASP A 225 28.96 29.93 -12.74
N ASP A 226 28.36 28.73 -12.49
CA ASP A 226 28.87 27.47 -13.05
C ASP A 226 27.78 26.82 -13.93
N PRO A 227 28.03 26.75 -15.27
CA PRO A 227 27.03 26.18 -16.20
C PRO A 227 26.66 24.72 -15.91
N VAL A 228 27.60 23.88 -15.42
CA VAL A 228 27.35 22.48 -15.14
C VAL A 228 26.43 22.36 -13.93
N SER A 229 26.73 23.08 -12.86
CA SER A 229 25.85 23.14 -11.66
C SER A 229 24.48 23.71 -11.99
N LEU A 230 24.41 24.75 -12.84
CA LEU A 230 23.15 25.34 -13.27
C LEU A 230 22.28 24.34 -14.00
N VAL A 231 22.83 23.64 -15.01
CA VAL A 231 22.05 22.64 -15.77
C VAL A 231 21.58 21.48 -14.87
N CYS A 232 22.48 20.92 -14.06
CA CYS A 232 22.13 19.85 -13.12
C CYS A 232 21.12 20.34 -12.07
N GLY A 233 21.25 21.56 -11.58
CA GLY A 233 20.33 22.21 -10.65
C GLY A 233 18.94 22.42 -11.26
N LEU A 234 18.85 22.85 -12.51
CA LEU A 234 17.58 23.02 -13.24
C LEU A 234 16.89 21.68 -13.49
N ILE A 235 17.64 20.62 -13.82
CA ILE A 235 17.10 19.28 -13.99
C ILE A 235 16.48 18.77 -12.68
N LEU A 236 17.19 18.95 -11.56
CA LEU A 236 16.64 18.59 -10.25
C LEU A 236 15.43 19.45 -9.90
N LEU A 237 15.49 20.76 -10.09
CA LEU A 237 14.40 21.70 -9.82
C LEU A 237 13.14 21.34 -10.62
N PHE A 238 13.30 20.91 -11.87
CA PHE A 238 12.19 20.39 -12.67
C PHE A 238 11.54 19.17 -11.99
N ALA A 239 12.32 18.19 -11.54
CA ALA A 239 11.79 17.00 -10.86
C ALA A 239 11.12 17.34 -9.53
N GLU A 240 11.68 18.25 -8.75
CA GLU A 240 11.11 18.73 -7.49
C GLU A 240 9.81 19.51 -7.70
N THR A 241 9.76 20.35 -8.73
CA THR A 241 8.55 21.11 -9.12
C THR A 241 7.44 20.16 -9.52
N TYR A 242 7.76 19.15 -10.32
CA TYR A 242 6.81 18.10 -10.67
C TYR A 242 6.27 17.40 -9.40
N ALA A 243 7.14 16.95 -8.50
CA ALA A 243 6.75 16.29 -7.27
C ALA A 243 5.89 17.19 -6.37
N TRP A 244 6.22 18.48 -6.29
CA TRP A 244 5.43 19.47 -5.57
C TRP A 244 4.04 19.68 -6.18
N ILE A 245 3.92 19.80 -7.51
CA ILE A 245 2.63 19.91 -8.20
C ILE A 245 1.76 18.67 -7.92
N VAL A 246 2.31 17.47 -8.05
CA VAL A 246 1.60 16.21 -7.77
C VAL A 246 1.18 16.13 -6.30
N LEU A 247 2.00 16.60 -5.36
CA LEU A 247 1.65 16.66 -3.95
C LEU A 247 0.46 17.60 -3.70
N VAL A 248 0.50 18.81 -4.27
CA VAL A 248 -0.59 19.81 -4.12
C VAL A 248 -1.89 19.31 -4.74
N LEU A 249 -1.83 18.80 -5.97
CA LEU A 249 -2.99 18.25 -6.66
C LEU A 249 -3.52 16.98 -5.97
N GLY A 250 -2.63 16.16 -5.43
CA GLY A 250 -3.00 14.99 -4.64
C GLY A 250 -3.76 15.35 -3.37
N TYR A 251 -3.31 16.37 -2.62
CA TYR A 251 -4.05 16.87 -1.47
C TYR A 251 -5.41 17.45 -1.86
N PHE A 252 -5.48 18.22 -2.95
CA PHE A 252 -6.73 18.72 -3.48
C PHE A 252 -7.71 17.59 -3.80
N GLN A 253 -7.23 16.54 -4.43
CA GLN A 253 -8.02 15.39 -4.86
C GLN A 253 -8.64 14.63 -3.67
N VAL A 254 -7.86 14.40 -2.61
CA VAL A 254 -8.27 13.58 -1.46
C VAL A 254 -8.73 14.41 -0.25
N VAL A 255 -8.95 15.70 -0.42
CA VAL A 255 -9.32 16.61 0.68
C VAL A 255 -10.60 16.20 1.39
N TRP A 256 -11.58 15.68 0.65
CA TRP A 256 -12.90 15.34 1.17
C TRP A 256 -13.51 14.10 0.50
N PRO A 257 -13.04 12.88 0.80
CA PRO A 257 -13.65 11.66 0.28
C PRO A 257 -15.11 11.56 0.73
N LEU A 258 -16.03 11.27 -0.19
CA LEU A 258 -17.46 11.24 0.10
C LEU A 258 -17.89 9.95 0.81
N ASN A 259 -17.23 8.84 0.51
CA ASN A 259 -17.60 7.52 1.05
C ASN A 259 -19.10 7.24 0.90
N ARG A 260 -19.59 7.29 -0.35
CA ARG A 260 -21.02 7.14 -0.64
C ARG A 260 -21.56 5.84 -0.07
N GLN A 261 -22.72 5.95 0.57
CA GLN A 261 -23.48 4.80 1.04
C GLN A 261 -24.53 4.44 -0.01
N PRO A 262 -24.97 3.18 -0.09
CA PRO A 262 -26.02 2.76 -1.00
C PRO A 262 -27.32 3.53 -0.74
N VAL A 263 -28.03 3.87 -1.80
CA VAL A 263 -29.38 4.46 -1.71
C VAL A 263 -30.39 3.34 -1.89
N PRO A 264 -31.39 3.21 -0.98
CA PRO A 264 -32.43 2.20 -1.09
C PRO A 264 -33.19 2.32 -2.41
N LEU A 265 -33.49 1.19 -3.02
CA LEU A 265 -34.35 1.08 -4.20
C LEU A 265 -35.83 1.23 -3.82
N PRO A 266 -36.70 1.68 -4.75
CA PRO A 266 -38.13 1.65 -4.59
C PRO A 266 -38.61 0.21 -4.30
N LYS A 267 -39.62 0.05 -3.43
CA LYS A 267 -40.21 -1.26 -3.15
C LYS A 267 -40.93 -1.85 -4.38
N ASP A 268 -41.45 -0.98 -5.23
CA ASP A 268 -42.06 -1.37 -6.49
C ASP A 268 -40.99 -1.70 -7.53
N MET A 269 -40.82 -3.00 -7.81
CA MET A 269 -39.86 -3.48 -8.79
C MET A 269 -40.18 -3.07 -10.24
N SER A 270 -41.41 -2.62 -10.52
CA SER A 270 -41.78 -2.12 -11.85
C SER A 270 -40.99 -0.87 -12.21
N LEU A 271 -40.57 -0.09 -11.23
CA LEU A 271 -39.77 1.13 -11.39
C LEU A 271 -38.28 0.85 -11.58
N TRP A 272 -37.84 -0.39 -11.41
CA TRP A 272 -36.44 -0.72 -11.60
C TRP A 272 -36.12 -0.78 -13.08
N PRO A 273 -35.02 -0.15 -13.52
CA PRO A 273 -34.68 -0.07 -14.93
C PRO A 273 -34.12 -1.37 -15.48
N SER A 274 -34.08 -1.50 -16.80
CA SER A 274 -33.45 -2.61 -17.50
C SER A 274 -31.93 -2.41 -17.57
N VAL A 275 -31.19 -3.51 -17.37
CA VAL A 275 -29.73 -3.50 -17.33
C VAL A 275 -29.17 -4.59 -18.23
N ASP A 276 -28.21 -4.22 -19.09
CA ASP A 276 -27.41 -5.15 -19.87
C ASP A 276 -26.04 -5.32 -19.19
N ILE A 277 -25.64 -6.53 -18.88
CA ILE A 277 -24.32 -6.89 -18.36
C ILE A 277 -23.44 -7.33 -19.51
N PHE A 278 -22.32 -6.66 -19.72
CA PHE A 278 -21.34 -6.96 -20.76
C PHE A 278 -20.09 -7.60 -20.15
N VAL A 279 -19.72 -8.78 -20.66
CA VAL A 279 -18.51 -9.49 -20.30
C VAL A 279 -17.66 -9.67 -21.57
N PRO A 280 -16.78 -8.70 -21.91
CA PRO A 280 -15.90 -8.80 -23.06
C PRO A 280 -14.76 -9.79 -22.82
N THR A 281 -14.49 -10.64 -23.81
CA THR A 281 -13.39 -11.59 -23.83
C THR A 281 -12.78 -11.70 -25.23
N TYR A 282 -11.51 -12.09 -25.32
CA TYR A 282 -10.77 -12.23 -26.57
C TYR A 282 -10.02 -13.56 -26.65
N ASN A 283 -9.04 -13.79 -25.83
CA ASN A 283 -8.17 -14.97 -25.83
C ASN A 283 -8.07 -15.65 -24.46
N GLU A 284 -8.87 -15.23 -23.51
CA GLU A 284 -8.91 -15.84 -22.17
C GLU A 284 -9.54 -17.23 -22.22
N ASP A 285 -9.06 -18.12 -21.34
CA ASP A 285 -9.61 -19.46 -21.16
C ASP A 285 -11.06 -19.41 -20.65
N LEU A 286 -11.91 -20.31 -21.14
CA LEU A 286 -13.31 -20.39 -20.72
C LEU A 286 -13.45 -20.57 -19.20
N ASN A 287 -12.52 -21.27 -18.55
CA ASN A 287 -12.55 -21.46 -17.11
C ASN A 287 -12.41 -20.16 -16.30
N VAL A 288 -11.73 -19.16 -16.85
CA VAL A 288 -11.63 -17.82 -16.24
C VAL A 288 -12.98 -17.10 -16.36
N VAL A 289 -13.62 -17.19 -17.51
CA VAL A 289 -14.86 -16.46 -17.84
C VAL A 289 -16.08 -17.05 -17.15
N LYS A 290 -16.13 -18.38 -16.95
CA LYS A 290 -17.26 -19.09 -16.34
C LYS A 290 -17.71 -18.49 -15.02
N ASN A 291 -16.78 -18.20 -14.11
CA ASN A 291 -17.09 -17.69 -12.78
C ASN A 291 -17.78 -16.32 -12.84
N THR A 292 -17.36 -15.45 -13.72
CA THR A 292 -17.99 -14.14 -13.94
C THR A 292 -19.41 -14.28 -14.47
N ILE A 293 -19.65 -15.20 -15.41
CA ILE A 293 -20.99 -15.47 -15.95
C ILE A 293 -21.89 -16.11 -14.88
N TYR A 294 -21.40 -17.14 -14.17
CA TYR A 294 -22.15 -17.79 -13.10
C TYR A 294 -22.54 -16.83 -11.97
N ALA A 295 -21.65 -15.94 -11.59
CA ALA A 295 -21.93 -14.88 -10.63
C ALA A 295 -22.97 -13.88 -11.17
N SER A 296 -22.85 -13.48 -12.42
CA SER A 296 -23.79 -12.56 -13.07
C SER A 296 -25.20 -13.08 -13.14
N LEU A 297 -25.38 -14.41 -13.35
CA LEU A 297 -26.69 -15.07 -13.31
C LEU A 297 -27.36 -14.98 -11.92
N GLY A 298 -26.54 -14.83 -10.86
CA GLY A 298 -26.98 -14.72 -9.48
C GLY A 298 -27.24 -13.30 -8.98
N ILE A 299 -27.07 -12.28 -9.81
CA ILE A 299 -27.35 -10.89 -9.41
C ILE A 299 -28.84 -10.73 -9.06
N ASP A 300 -29.11 -10.14 -7.90
CA ASP A 300 -30.45 -9.92 -7.38
C ASP A 300 -31.14 -8.76 -8.14
N TRP A 301 -31.69 -9.07 -9.31
CA TRP A 301 -32.41 -8.16 -10.20
C TRP A 301 -33.55 -8.91 -10.92
N PRO A 302 -34.68 -8.26 -11.28
CA PRO A 302 -35.76 -8.90 -12.04
C PRO A 302 -35.24 -9.51 -13.34
N LYS A 303 -35.56 -10.79 -13.57
CA LYS A 303 -34.98 -11.54 -14.69
C LYS A 303 -35.41 -11.05 -16.05
N ASP A 304 -36.59 -10.45 -16.16
CA ASP A 304 -37.10 -9.77 -17.36
C ASP A 304 -36.40 -8.45 -17.69
N LYS A 305 -35.70 -7.89 -16.69
CA LYS A 305 -34.98 -6.61 -16.79
C LYS A 305 -33.45 -6.77 -16.79
N LEU A 306 -32.93 -8.00 -16.75
CA LEU A 306 -31.51 -8.30 -16.72
C LEU A 306 -31.11 -9.15 -17.92
N ASN A 307 -30.24 -8.62 -18.76
CA ASN A 307 -29.63 -9.38 -19.86
C ASN A 307 -28.13 -9.54 -19.63
N ILE A 308 -27.60 -10.72 -19.81
CA ILE A 308 -26.18 -11.01 -19.69
C ILE A 308 -25.65 -11.36 -21.07
N TRP A 309 -24.54 -10.71 -21.46
CA TRP A 309 -23.95 -10.83 -22.80
C TRP A 309 -22.48 -11.23 -22.68
N ILE A 310 -22.10 -12.31 -23.36
CA ILE A 310 -20.70 -12.65 -23.63
C ILE A 310 -20.32 -11.98 -24.95
N LEU A 311 -19.32 -11.09 -24.89
CA LEU A 311 -18.80 -10.38 -26.05
C LEU A 311 -17.47 -11.01 -26.45
N ASP A 312 -17.54 -12.05 -27.32
CA ASP A 312 -16.37 -12.84 -27.68
C ASP A 312 -15.71 -12.31 -28.96
N ASP A 313 -14.62 -11.57 -28.77
CA ASP A 313 -13.81 -11.05 -29.87
C ASP A 313 -13.00 -12.16 -30.60
N GLY A 314 -12.86 -13.33 -29.98
CA GLY A 314 -12.21 -14.51 -30.56
C GLY A 314 -13.11 -15.34 -31.45
N GLY A 315 -14.43 -15.17 -31.37
CA GLY A 315 -15.40 -15.91 -32.20
C GLY A 315 -15.38 -17.42 -31.96
N ARG A 316 -15.17 -17.86 -30.72
CA ARG A 316 -14.89 -19.24 -30.33
C ARG A 316 -16.18 -20.06 -30.15
N GLU A 317 -16.26 -21.21 -30.80
CA GLU A 317 -17.45 -22.06 -30.74
C GLU A 317 -17.74 -22.59 -29.33
N GLU A 318 -16.72 -22.90 -28.53
CA GLU A 318 -16.90 -23.33 -27.13
C GLU A 318 -17.63 -22.29 -26.28
N PHE A 319 -17.37 -20.99 -26.51
CA PHE A 319 -18.05 -19.90 -25.82
C PHE A 319 -19.49 -19.72 -26.24
N ARG A 320 -19.78 -19.97 -27.55
CA ARG A 320 -21.14 -19.96 -28.08
C ARG A 320 -21.97 -21.09 -27.44
N GLN A 321 -21.43 -22.31 -27.43
CA GLN A 321 -22.08 -23.45 -26.79
C GLN A 321 -22.28 -23.26 -25.31
N PHE A 322 -21.26 -22.73 -24.63
CA PHE A 322 -21.37 -22.39 -23.23
C PHE A 322 -22.48 -21.36 -22.97
N ALA A 323 -22.54 -20.28 -23.72
CA ALA A 323 -23.59 -19.27 -23.62
C ALA A 323 -25.00 -19.86 -23.80
N GLN A 324 -25.19 -20.76 -24.78
CA GLN A 324 -26.46 -21.49 -24.99
C GLN A 324 -26.81 -22.37 -23.79
N ASN A 325 -25.84 -23.12 -23.26
CA ASN A 325 -26.05 -24.02 -22.12
C ASN A 325 -26.46 -23.33 -20.84
N VAL A 326 -25.96 -22.09 -20.60
CA VAL A 326 -26.29 -21.34 -19.38
C VAL A 326 -27.39 -20.29 -19.60
N GLY A 327 -27.88 -20.12 -20.85
CA GLY A 327 -28.99 -19.23 -21.18
C GLY A 327 -28.60 -17.75 -21.22
N VAL A 328 -27.35 -17.40 -21.56
CA VAL A 328 -26.90 -16.02 -21.76
C VAL A 328 -26.74 -15.69 -23.24
N LYS A 329 -26.75 -14.40 -23.55
CA LYS A 329 -26.61 -13.92 -24.92
C LYS A 329 -25.15 -13.94 -25.34
N TYR A 330 -24.91 -14.25 -26.63
CA TYR A 330 -23.56 -14.31 -27.22
C TYR A 330 -23.45 -13.41 -28.43
N ILE A 331 -22.40 -12.60 -28.48
CA ILE A 331 -22.04 -11.79 -29.65
C ILE A 331 -20.57 -12.03 -29.99
N ALA A 332 -20.33 -12.32 -31.27
CA ALA A 332 -19.01 -12.28 -31.89
C ALA A 332 -19.00 -11.23 -33.00
N ARG A 333 -17.83 -10.75 -33.35
CA ARG A 333 -17.63 -9.81 -34.46
C ARG A 333 -16.54 -10.31 -35.40
N THR A 334 -16.56 -9.85 -36.63
CA THR A 334 -15.61 -10.24 -37.68
C THR A 334 -14.39 -9.32 -37.77
N THR A 335 -14.49 -8.10 -37.24
CA THR A 335 -13.42 -7.11 -37.20
C THR A 335 -12.99 -6.87 -35.76
N HIS A 336 -11.67 -6.81 -35.53
CA HIS A 336 -11.11 -6.65 -34.19
C HIS A 336 -10.63 -5.20 -33.93
N GLU A 337 -11.15 -4.23 -34.70
CA GLU A 337 -10.76 -2.85 -34.54
C GLU A 337 -11.12 -2.31 -33.15
N HIS A 338 -10.21 -1.51 -32.59
CA HIS A 338 -10.36 -0.87 -31.27
C HIS A 338 -10.53 -1.85 -30.09
N ALA A 339 -10.11 -3.10 -30.24
CA ALA A 339 -10.06 -4.10 -29.18
C ALA A 339 -11.33 -4.11 -28.31
N LYS A 340 -11.20 -4.01 -26.97
CA LYS A 340 -12.32 -4.04 -26.02
C LYS A 340 -13.35 -2.94 -26.27
N ALA A 341 -12.92 -1.70 -26.52
CA ALA A 341 -13.84 -0.58 -26.78
C ALA A 341 -14.71 -0.84 -28.02
N GLY A 342 -14.09 -1.30 -29.11
CA GLY A 342 -14.82 -1.68 -30.32
C GLY A 342 -15.78 -2.84 -30.11
N ASN A 343 -15.41 -3.83 -29.31
CA ASN A 343 -16.27 -4.96 -28.94
C ASN A 343 -17.50 -4.50 -28.15
N ILE A 344 -17.32 -3.64 -27.15
CA ILE A 344 -18.43 -3.06 -26.39
C ILE A 344 -19.30 -2.18 -27.29
N ASN A 345 -18.73 -1.33 -28.15
CA ASN A 345 -19.49 -0.50 -29.07
C ASN A 345 -20.29 -1.31 -30.09
N ASN A 346 -19.77 -2.45 -30.51
CA ASN A 346 -20.53 -3.38 -31.33
C ASN A 346 -21.74 -3.96 -30.58
N ALA A 347 -21.55 -4.38 -29.33
CA ALA A 347 -22.63 -4.90 -28.48
C ALA A 347 -23.73 -3.87 -28.23
N LEU A 348 -23.38 -2.62 -28.08
CA LEU A 348 -24.32 -1.52 -27.89
C LEU A 348 -25.35 -1.39 -29.04
N LYS A 349 -25.06 -1.88 -30.23
CA LYS A 349 -26.01 -1.88 -31.35
C LYS A 349 -27.18 -2.85 -31.16
N TYR A 350 -26.97 -3.89 -30.40
CA TYR A 350 -27.93 -4.99 -30.16
C TYR A 350 -28.60 -4.92 -28.80
N ALA A 351 -27.89 -4.43 -27.79
CA ALA A 351 -28.37 -4.26 -26.43
C ALA A 351 -29.35 -3.10 -26.34
N LYS A 352 -30.40 -3.25 -25.53
CA LYS A 352 -31.49 -2.26 -25.39
C LYS A 352 -31.76 -1.82 -23.96
N GLY A 353 -30.94 -2.26 -23.00
CA GLY A 353 -31.09 -1.87 -21.60
C GLY A 353 -30.88 -0.37 -21.39
N GLU A 354 -31.59 0.21 -20.43
CA GLU A 354 -31.44 1.60 -20.03
C GLU A 354 -30.07 1.87 -19.40
N PHE A 355 -29.45 0.82 -18.84
CA PHE A 355 -28.14 0.85 -18.25
C PHE A 355 -27.28 -0.29 -18.78
N VAL A 356 -25.98 -0.05 -18.81
CA VAL A 356 -24.97 -1.04 -19.17
C VAL A 356 -24.02 -1.19 -18.00
N SER A 357 -23.84 -2.43 -17.54
CA SER A 357 -22.80 -2.78 -16.57
C SER A 357 -21.69 -3.57 -17.25
N ILE A 358 -20.44 -3.20 -17.02
CA ILE A 358 -19.29 -3.80 -17.69
C ILE A 358 -18.42 -4.51 -16.64
N PHE A 359 -18.15 -5.80 -16.89
CA PHE A 359 -17.20 -6.58 -16.09
C PHE A 359 -16.14 -7.19 -17.01
N ASP A 360 -14.87 -7.04 -16.66
CA ASP A 360 -13.82 -7.85 -17.27
C ASP A 360 -14.14 -9.33 -17.03
N CYS A 361 -13.72 -10.19 -17.94
CA CYS A 361 -14.06 -11.61 -17.95
C CYS A 361 -13.61 -12.38 -16.69
N ASP A 362 -12.67 -11.81 -15.92
CA ASP A 362 -12.16 -12.35 -14.66
C ASP A 362 -12.70 -11.63 -13.40
N HIS A 363 -13.57 -10.64 -13.58
CA HIS A 363 -14.19 -9.90 -12.46
C HIS A 363 -15.53 -10.51 -12.08
N VAL A 364 -15.55 -11.16 -10.93
CA VAL A 364 -16.72 -11.88 -10.40
C VAL A 364 -17.58 -10.90 -9.58
N PRO A 365 -18.77 -10.49 -10.07
CA PRO A 365 -19.66 -9.59 -9.34
C PRO A 365 -20.35 -10.29 -8.16
N THR A 366 -20.65 -9.52 -7.12
CA THR A 366 -21.54 -10.00 -6.04
C THR A 366 -23.00 -9.91 -6.47
N ARG A 367 -23.85 -10.72 -5.81
CA ARG A 367 -25.30 -10.69 -6.05
C ARG A 367 -25.93 -9.32 -5.79
N SER A 368 -25.35 -8.51 -4.90
CA SER A 368 -25.87 -7.21 -4.50
C SER A 368 -25.43 -6.05 -5.41
N PHE A 369 -24.63 -6.30 -6.45
CA PHE A 369 -23.99 -5.25 -7.26
C PHE A 369 -24.98 -4.18 -7.75
N LEU A 370 -26.08 -4.57 -8.37
CA LEU A 370 -27.07 -3.61 -8.88
C LEU A 370 -27.89 -2.96 -7.74
N GLN A 371 -28.17 -3.68 -6.68
CA GLN A 371 -28.87 -3.11 -5.52
C GLN A 371 -28.06 -2.02 -4.82
N MET A 372 -26.74 -2.17 -4.81
CA MET A 372 -25.84 -1.19 -4.20
C MET A 372 -25.67 0.07 -5.07
N THR A 373 -25.79 -0.06 -6.38
CA THR A 373 -25.44 1.03 -7.32
C THR A 373 -26.65 1.78 -7.87
N MET A 374 -27.73 1.08 -8.21
CA MET A 374 -28.84 1.62 -8.99
C MET A 374 -29.68 2.67 -8.27
N GLY A 375 -29.74 2.64 -6.94
CA GLY A 375 -30.49 3.64 -6.15
C GLY A 375 -30.00 5.07 -6.40
N TRP A 376 -28.70 5.26 -6.59
CA TRP A 376 -28.12 6.55 -6.93
C TRP A 376 -28.59 7.07 -8.29
N PHE A 377 -28.67 6.21 -9.32
CA PHE A 377 -29.16 6.62 -10.65
C PHE A 377 -30.64 7.02 -10.65
N LEU A 378 -31.44 6.40 -9.80
CA LEU A 378 -32.86 6.77 -9.65
C LEU A 378 -32.99 8.11 -8.91
N LYS A 379 -32.10 8.41 -7.97
CA LYS A 379 -32.07 9.66 -7.22
C LYS A 379 -31.51 10.83 -8.03
N GLU A 380 -30.42 10.59 -8.79
CA GLU A 380 -29.69 11.64 -9.54
C GLU A 380 -29.81 11.41 -11.05
N LYS A 381 -30.66 12.20 -11.71
CA LYS A 381 -30.91 12.07 -13.16
C LYS A 381 -29.70 12.40 -14.03
N GLN A 382 -28.81 13.29 -13.54
CA GLN A 382 -27.59 13.70 -14.24
C GLN A 382 -26.43 12.69 -14.06
N LEU A 383 -26.60 11.70 -13.19
CA LEU A 383 -25.60 10.66 -12.98
C LEU A 383 -25.53 9.75 -14.20
N ALA A 384 -24.43 9.84 -14.93
CA ALA A 384 -24.20 9.03 -16.13
C ALA A 384 -23.44 7.73 -15.82
N MET A 385 -22.59 7.75 -14.81
CA MET A 385 -21.71 6.61 -14.50
C MET A 385 -21.49 6.47 -12.99
N MET A 386 -21.50 5.23 -12.52
CA MET A 386 -21.02 4.87 -11.19
C MET A 386 -19.95 3.79 -11.30
N GLN A 387 -18.78 4.11 -10.78
CA GLN A 387 -17.68 3.18 -10.64
C GLN A 387 -17.70 2.56 -9.24
N THR A 388 -17.67 1.24 -9.13
CA THR A 388 -17.40 0.59 -7.85
C THR A 388 -15.92 0.30 -7.70
N LEU A 389 -15.48 0.01 -6.48
CA LEU A 389 -14.10 -0.30 -6.18
C LEU A 389 -13.62 -1.49 -7.01
N HIS A 390 -12.55 -1.29 -7.75
CA HIS A 390 -11.87 -2.32 -8.54
C HIS A 390 -10.97 -3.14 -7.61
N HIS A 391 -11.41 -4.32 -7.24
CA HIS A 391 -10.75 -5.17 -6.26
C HIS A 391 -10.09 -6.38 -6.90
N PHE A 392 -8.96 -6.84 -6.34
CA PHE A 392 -8.25 -8.02 -6.78
C PHE A 392 -8.08 -9.00 -5.62
N PHE A 393 -8.46 -10.26 -5.82
CA PHE A 393 -8.36 -11.29 -4.79
C PHE A 393 -7.11 -12.17 -4.93
N SER A 394 -6.32 -12.00 -6.00
CA SER A 394 -5.02 -12.62 -6.15
C SER A 394 -3.89 -11.62 -5.91
N PRO A 395 -2.71 -12.07 -5.43
CA PRO A 395 -1.56 -11.19 -5.24
C PRO A 395 -1.04 -10.68 -6.57
N ASP A 396 -0.75 -9.39 -6.65
CA ASP A 396 0.03 -8.84 -7.73
C ASP A 396 1.51 -9.28 -7.65
N PRO A 397 2.34 -9.07 -8.68
CA PRO A 397 3.74 -9.45 -8.64
C PRO A 397 4.55 -8.80 -7.52
N PHE A 398 4.23 -7.58 -7.10
CA PHE A 398 4.89 -6.93 -5.97
C PHE A 398 4.54 -7.66 -4.67
N GLU A 399 3.26 -7.92 -4.43
CA GLU A 399 2.80 -8.61 -3.24
C GLU A 399 3.35 -10.03 -3.16
N ARG A 400 3.33 -10.76 -4.28
CA ARG A 400 3.80 -12.14 -4.36
C ARG A 400 5.31 -12.24 -4.19
N ASN A 401 6.08 -11.50 -5.01
CA ASN A 401 7.53 -11.60 -5.04
C ASN A 401 8.18 -11.10 -3.73
N LEU A 402 7.50 -10.20 -3.02
CA LEU A 402 7.94 -9.70 -1.73
C LEU A 402 7.33 -10.44 -0.52
N GLY A 403 6.40 -11.37 -0.74
CA GLY A 403 5.70 -12.11 0.31
C GLY A 403 4.83 -11.21 1.20
N ARG A 404 4.17 -10.21 0.59
CA ARG A 404 3.43 -9.15 1.30
C ARG A 404 1.94 -9.14 1.03
N PHE A 405 1.40 -10.14 0.35
CA PHE A 405 -0.04 -10.25 0.11
C PHE A 405 -0.83 -10.10 1.40
N ARG A 406 -1.81 -9.21 1.44
CA ARG A 406 -2.63 -8.84 2.61
C ARG A 406 -1.87 -8.30 3.83
N LYS A 407 -0.57 -8.05 3.74
CA LYS A 407 0.23 -7.47 4.82
C LYS A 407 0.50 -5.98 4.60
N THR A 408 0.62 -5.57 3.36
CA THR A 408 0.78 -4.17 2.95
C THR A 408 -0.17 -3.89 1.79
N PRO A 409 -0.78 -2.68 1.73
CA PRO A 409 -1.57 -2.30 0.57
C PRO A 409 -0.74 -2.36 -0.72
N ASN A 410 -1.34 -2.89 -1.78
CA ASN A 410 -0.68 -2.96 -3.08
C ASN A 410 -0.63 -1.59 -3.79
N GLU A 411 0.04 -1.53 -4.94
CA GLU A 411 0.22 -0.30 -5.72
C GLU A 411 -1.11 0.38 -6.09
N GLY A 412 -2.12 -0.40 -6.45
CA GLY A 412 -3.43 0.11 -6.88
C GLY A 412 -4.35 0.53 -5.75
N THR A 413 -4.09 0.10 -4.50
CA THR A 413 -5.01 0.31 -3.37
C THR A 413 -5.25 1.79 -3.07
N LEU A 414 -4.25 2.66 -3.24
CA LEU A 414 -4.41 4.10 -3.04
C LEU A 414 -5.38 4.70 -4.08
N PHE A 415 -5.20 4.33 -5.34
CA PHE A 415 -6.02 4.86 -6.43
C PHE A 415 -7.47 4.43 -6.29
N TYR A 416 -7.71 3.14 -6.18
CA TYR A 416 -9.08 2.62 -6.07
C TYR A 416 -9.72 2.87 -4.71
N GLY A 417 -8.96 2.89 -3.63
CA GLY A 417 -9.48 3.04 -2.26
C GLY A 417 -9.73 4.48 -1.82
N LEU A 418 -8.97 5.43 -2.32
CA LEU A 418 -9.00 6.81 -1.83
C LEU A 418 -9.12 7.86 -2.95
N VAL A 419 -8.31 7.75 -4.01
CA VAL A 419 -8.25 8.79 -5.04
C VAL A 419 -9.57 8.89 -5.81
N GLN A 420 -10.17 7.77 -6.19
CA GLN A 420 -11.46 7.75 -6.88
C GLN A 420 -12.61 8.25 -5.98
N ASP A 421 -12.57 7.93 -4.68
CA ASP A 421 -13.55 8.47 -3.71
C ASP A 421 -13.35 9.98 -3.48
N GLY A 422 -12.11 10.46 -3.53
CA GLY A 422 -11.80 11.89 -3.53
C GLY A 422 -12.24 12.60 -4.80
N ASN A 423 -12.06 11.99 -5.96
CA ASN A 423 -12.55 12.50 -7.25
C ASN A 423 -14.08 12.65 -7.27
N ASP A 424 -14.79 11.79 -6.56
CA ASP A 424 -16.24 11.83 -6.47
C ASP A 424 -16.77 13.17 -5.91
N MET A 425 -16.08 13.75 -4.94
CA MET A 425 -16.39 15.08 -4.41
C MET A 425 -16.40 16.17 -5.50
N TRP A 426 -15.61 15.98 -6.54
CA TRP A 426 -15.40 16.93 -7.62
C TRP A 426 -16.16 16.57 -8.91
N ASP A 427 -17.05 15.56 -8.87
CA ASP A 427 -17.68 14.99 -10.07
C ASP A 427 -16.63 14.56 -11.13
N ALA A 428 -15.50 14.00 -10.69
CA ALA A 428 -14.36 13.66 -11.53
C ALA A 428 -13.95 12.17 -11.45
N THR A 429 -14.77 11.35 -10.81
CA THR A 429 -14.58 9.88 -10.83
C THR A 429 -14.67 9.40 -12.26
N PHE A 430 -13.73 8.56 -12.68
CA PHE A 430 -13.72 8.02 -14.02
C PHE A 430 -13.82 6.51 -14.08
N PHE A 431 -14.31 6.00 -15.18
CA PHE A 431 -14.44 4.58 -15.48
C PHE A 431 -13.05 3.92 -15.52
N CYS A 432 -12.92 2.77 -14.90
CA CYS A 432 -11.67 2.01 -14.80
C CYS A 432 -11.71 0.73 -15.65
N GLY A 433 -12.55 0.68 -16.64
CA GLY A 433 -12.66 -0.41 -17.59
C GLY A 433 -13.58 -1.56 -17.15
N SER A 434 -13.83 -1.71 -15.85
CA SER A 434 -14.65 -2.79 -15.27
C SER A 434 -15.36 -2.34 -14.02
N CYS A 435 -16.30 -3.13 -13.50
CA CYS A 435 -17.02 -2.89 -12.24
C CYS A 435 -17.78 -1.56 -12.20
N ALA A 436 -18.35 -1.14 -13.32
CA ALA A 436 -19.10 0.10 -13.44
C ALA A 436 -20.49 -0.11 -14.03
N VAL A 437 -21.39 0.82 -13.69
CA VAL A 437 -22.70 0.96 -14.31
C VAL A 437 -22.73 2.29 -15.06
N ILE A 438 -23.15 2.29 -16.30
CA ILE A 438 -23.22 3.47 -17.17
C ILE A 438 -24.63 3.59 -17.70
N ARG A 439 -25.20 4.79 -17.59
CA ARG A 439 -26.51 5.10 -18.19
C ARG A 439 -26.38 5.14 -19.70
N ARG A 440 -27.28 4.46 -20.39
CA ARG A 440 -27.21 4.25 -21.84
C ARG A 440 -27.31 5.58 -22.61
N LYS A 441 -28.30 6.41 -22.31
CA LYS A 441 -28.54 7.66 -23.04
C LYS A 441 -27.31 8.58 -23.08
N PRO A 442 -26.65 8.97 -21.96
CA PRO A 442 -25.41 9.72 -22.01
C PRO A 442 -24.29 9.05 -22.82
N LEU A 443 -24.20 7.72 -22.75
CA LEU A 443 -23.18 6.96 -23.46
C LEU A 443 -23.40 7.03 -24.97
N ASP A 444 -24.64 6.93 -25.44
CA ASP A 444 -24.99 7.06 -26.85
C ASP A 444 -24.76 8.49 -27.36
N GLU A 445 -25.03 9.53 -26.54
CA GLU A 445 -24.81 10.93 -26.90
C GLU A 445 -23.33 11.28 -27.14
N ILE A 446 -22.39 10.57 -26.54
CA ILE A 446 -20.95 10.73 -26.78
C ILE A 446 -20.40 9.77 -27.84
N GLY A 447 -21.25 8.94 -28.45
CA GLY A 447 -20.85 8.00 -29.51
C GLY A 447 -20.35 6.64 -28.98
N GLY A 448 -20.67 6.26 -27.73
CA GLY A 448 -20.23 5.02 -27.10
C GLY A 448 -18.92 5.16 -26.34
N ILE A 449 -18.23 4.04 -26.14
CA ILE A 449 -16.90 4.00 -25.51
C ILE A 449 -15.88 4.64 -26.47
N ALA A 450 -15.02 5.50 -25.95
CA ALA A 450 -13.97 6.19 -26.70
C ALA A 450 -12.99 5.18 -27.31
N VAL A 451 -12.53 5.43 -28.54
CA VAL A 451 -11.66 4.51 -29.28
C VAL A 451 -10.31 5.11 -29.68
N GLU A 452 -10.12 6.40 -29.43
CA GLU A 452 -8.94 7.16 -29.89
C GLU A 452 -7.71 6.99 -29.01
N THR A 453 -7.88 6.48 -27.80
CA THR A 453 -6.80 6.28 -26.84
C THR A 453 -6.80 4.86 -26.28
N VAL A 454 -5.67 4.40 -25.79
CA VAL A 454 -5.54 3.05 -25.23
C VAL A 454 -6.05 2.94 -23.77
N THR A 455 -6.52 4.04 -23.20
CA THR A 455 -7.30 4.12 -21.95
C THR A 455 -8.68 4.68 -22.28
N GLU A 456 -9.43 3.89 -23.00
CA GLU A 456 -10.76 4.20 -23.50
C GLU A 456 -11.77 4.54 -22.40
N ASP A 457 -11.57 3.92 -21.24
CA ASP A 457 -12.36 4.08 -20.02
C ASP A 457 -12.28 5.50 -19.44
N ALA A 458 -11.08 5.97 -19.11
CA ALA A 458 -10.87 7.32 -18.60
C ALA A 458 -11.28 8.38 -19.63
N HIS A 459 -11.03 8.14 -20.92
CA HIS A 459 -11.42 9.04 -22.01
C HIS A 459 -12.96 9.12 -22.19
N THR A 460 -13.65 8.00 -22.07
CA THR A 460 -15.12 7.97 -22.10
C THR A 460 -15.69 8.83 -20.97
N SER A 461 -15.15 8.71 -19.75
CA SER A 461 -15.59 9.51 -18.62
C SER A 461 -15.34 11.00 -18.83
N LEU A 462 -14.18 11.36 -19.36
CA LEU A 462 -13.87 12.75 -19.70
C LEU A 462 -14.90 13.34 -20.65
N ARG A 463 -15.32 12.57 -21.66
CA ARG A 463 -16.36 12.98 -22.62
C ARG A 463 -17.74 13.15 -21.96
N LEU A 464 -18.11 12.24 -21.06
CA LEU A 464 -19.36 12.37 -20.28
C LEU A 464 -19.35 13.65 -19.44
N HIS A 465 -18.25 13.92 -18.73
CA HIS A 465 -18.12 15.14 -17.93
C HIS A 465 -18.13 16.42 -18.78
N ARG A 466 -17.56 16.40 -19.98
CA ARG A 466 -17.62 17.52 -20.92
C ARG A 466 -19.04 17.85 -21.38
N ARG A 467 -19.93 16.85 -21.40
CA ARG A 467 -21.36 17.03 -21.68
C ARG A 467 -22.17 17.49 -20.47
N GLY A 468 -21.51 17.68 -19.31
CA GLY A 468 -22.15 18.14 -18.08
C GLY A 468 -22.78 17.03 -17.23
N TYR A 469 -22.58 15.77 -17.58
CA TYR A 469 -22.99 14.64 -16.77
C TYR A 469 -22.09 14.48 -15.54
N THR A 470 -22.63 13.88 -14.49
CA THR A 470 -21.92 13.59 -13.25
C THR A 470 -21.52 12.13 -13.18
N SER A 471 -20.55 11.83 -12.36
CA SER A 471 -20.15 10.47 -12.01
C SER A 471 -20.14 10.28 -10.49
N ALA A 472 -20.14 9.03 -10.03
CA ALA A 472 -20.11 8.70 -8.63
C ALA A 472 -19.18 7.51 -8.38
N TYR A 473 -18.71 7.41 -7.14
CA TYR A 473 -17.86 6.30 -6.69
C TYR A 473 -18.45 5.56 -5.50
N MET A 474 -18.46 4.23 -5.59
CA MET A 474 -18.84 3.35 -4.49
C MET A 474 -17.60 2.60 -4.00
N ARG A 475 -17.13 2.95 -2.80
CA ARG A 475 -15.93 2.33 -2.24
C ARG A 475 -16.12 0.90 -1.73
N ILE A 476 -17.37 0.46 -1.56
CA ILE A 476 -17.67 -0.91 -1.14
C ILE A 476 -17.40 -1.85 -2.33
N PRO A 477 -16.48 -2.81 -2.20
CA PRO A 477 -16.19 -3.72 -3.30
C PRO A 477 -17.40 -4.58 -3.63
N GLN A 478 -17.80 -4.55 -4.89
CA GLN A 478 -18.95 -5.30 -5.40
C GLN A 478 -18.58 -6.30 -6.50
N ALA A 479 -17.31 -6.33 -6.88
CA ALA A 479 -16.74 -7.34 -7.75
C ALA A 479 -15.25 -7.48 -7.45
N ALA A 480 -14.69 -8.64 -7.73
CA ALA A 480 -13.25 -8.87 -7.59
C ALA A 480 -12.70 -9.71 -8.75
N GLY A 481 -11.49 -9.36 -9.18
CA GLY A 481 -10.81 -9.99 -10.30
C GLY A 481 -9.43 -10.52 -9.97
N LEU A 482 -8.74 -11.00 -10.99
CA LEU A 482 -7.37 -11.48 -10.92
C LEU A 482 -6.39 -10.34 -11.20
N ALA A 483 -5.35 -10.23 -10.38
CA ALA A 483 -4.20 -9.38 -10.67
C ALA A 483 -3.34 -10.01 -11.79
N THR A 484 -2.39 -9.23 -12.32
CA THR A 484 -1.41 -9.74 -13.29
C THR A 484 -0.50 -10.80 -12.66
N GLU A 485 -0.19 -11.86 -13.38
CA GLU A 485 0.57 -13.00 -12.86
C GLU A 485 2.07 -12.77 -12.83
N SER A 486 2.65 -12.06 -13.78
CA SER A 486 4.10 -11.80 -13.86
C SER A 486 4.41 -10.32 -13.80
N LEU A 487 5.62 -9.98 -13.34
CA LEU A 487 6.10 -8.60 -13.31
C LEU A 487 6.16 -7.99 -14.72
N SER A 488 6.51 -8.79 -15.73
CA SER A 488 6.52 -8.36 -17.13
C SER A 488 5.13 -7.96 -17.60
N ALA A 489 4.10 -8.77 -17.31
CA ALA A 489 2.71 -8.46 -17.64
C ALA A 489 2.22 -7.20 -16.89
N HIS A 490 2.60 -7.06 -15.62
CA HIS A 490 2.29 -5.89 -14.81
C HIS A 490 2.90 -4.60 -15.39
N ILE A 491 4.19 -4.62 -15.69
CA ILE A 491 4.88 -3.48 -16.34
C ILE A 491 4.23 -3.15 -17.68
N GLY A 492 3.92 -4.16 -18.50
CA GLY A 492 3.22 -3.98 -19.78
C GLY A 492 1.86 -3.29 -19.63
N GLN A 493 1.10 -3.65 -18.60
CA GLN A 493 -0.17 -3.00 -18.26
C GLN A 493 0.05 -1.54 -17.84
N ARG A 494 1.05 -1.23 -17.01
CA ARG A 494 1.37 0.14 -16.60
C ARG A 494 1.87 1.01 -17.75
N ILE A 495 2.67 0.45 -18.66
CA ILE A 495 3.07 1.14 -19.91
C ILE A 495 1.85 1.54 -20.74
N ARG A 496 0.87 0.63 -20.89
CA ARG A 496 -0.37 0.91 -21.61
C ARG A 496 -1.15 2.05 -20.96
N TRP A 497 -1.36 1.99 -19.64
CA TRP A 497 -2.06 3.05 -18.91
C TRP A 497 -1.34 4.38 -18.98
N ALA A 498 -0.03 4.39 -18.77
CA ALA A 498 0.77 5.60 -18.86
C ALA A 498 0.68 6.26 -20.25
N ARG A 499 0.81 5.46 -21.30
CA ARG A 499 0.65 5.93 -22.67
C ARG A 499 -0.74 6.52 -22.91
N GLY A 500 -1.78 5.80 -22.52
CA GLY A 500 -3.17 6.22 -22.74
C GLY A 500 -3.52 7.52 -22.03
N MET A 501 -3.10 7.68 -20.77
CA MET A 501 -3.35 8.92 -20.03
C MET A 501 -2.61 10.12 -20.65
N VAL A 502 -1.40 9.92 -21.15
CA VAL A 502 -0.67 10.96 -21.89
C VAL A 502 -1.31 11.22 -23.26
N GLN A 503 -1.83 10.21 -23.95
CA GLN A 503 -2.60 10.39 -25.18
C GLN A 503 -3.83 11.25 -24.94
N ILE A 504 -4.61 11.02 -23.88
CA ILE A 504 -5.75 11.86 -23.53
C ILE A 504 -5.28 13.30 -23.29
N PHE A 505 -4.19 13.50 -22.52
CA PHE A 505 -3.64 14.84 -22.28
C PHE A 505 -3.28 15.59 -23.56
N ARG A 506 -2.85 14.88 -24.61
CA ARG A 506 -2.47 15.47 -25.90
C ARG A 506 -3.67 15.68 -26.85
N LEU A 507 -4.60 14.71 -26.90
CA LEU A 507 -5.69 14.67 -27.88
C LEU A 507 -6.95 15.37 -27.35
N ASP A 508 -7.25 15.27 -26.08
CA ASP A 508 -8.42 15.84 -25.42
C ASP A 508 -8.03 16.52 -24.09
N ASN A 509 -7.21 17.57 -24.19
CA ASN A 509 -6.58 18.23 -23.05
C ASN A 509 -7.61 18.75 -22.04
N PRO A 510 -7.57 18.31 -20.78
CA PRO A 510 -8.53 18.73 -19.76
C PRO A 510 -8.39 20.21 -19.38
N LEU A 511 -7.20 20.82 -19.53
CA LEU A 511 -6.99 22.22 -19.16
C LEU A 511 -7.61 23.18 -20.16
N THR A 512 -7.55 22.90 -21.45
CA THR A 512 -7.92 23.84 -22.53
C THR A 512 -9.31 23.56 -23.12
N GLY A 513 -9.78 22.32 -23.08
CA GLY A 513 -11.06 21.91 -23.66
C GLY A 513 -12.27 22.49 -22.89
N LYS A 514 -13.38 22.72 -23.60
CA LYS A 514 -14.64 23.22 -23.02
C LYS A 514 -15.39 22.12 -22.24
N GLY A 515 -16.33 22.52 -21.38
CA GLY A 515 -17.31 21.66 -20.71
C GLY A 515 -16.92 21.11 -19.34
N LEU A 516 -15.65 21.17 -18.94
CA LEU A 516 -15.22 20.72 -17.60
C LEU A 516 -15.26 21.86 -16.59
N LYS A 517 -15.69 21.55 -15.37
CA LYS A 517 -15.53 22.41 -14.17
C LYS A 517 -14.04 22.50 -13.79
N PHE A 518 -13.65 23.62 -13.15
CA PHE A 518 -12.25 23.81 -12.73
C PHE A 518 -11.68 22.66 -11.89
N ALA A 519 -12.44 22.20 -10.90
CA ALA A 519 -12.02 21.07 -10.04
C ALA A 519 -11.84 19.78 -10.84
N GLN A 520 -12.73 19.48 -11.79
CA GLN A 520 -12.59 18.32 -12.67
C GLN A 520 -11.29 18.39 -13.49
N ARG A 521 -10.93 19.58 -13.99
CA ARG A 521 -9.67 19.80 -14.73
C ARG A 521 -8.48 19.41 -13.88
N LEU A 522 -8.43 19.87 -12.63
CA LEU A 522 -7.34 19.56 -11.71
C LEU A 522 -7.24 18.05 -11.41
N CYS A 523 -8.37 17.39 -11.18
CA CYS A 523 -8.41 15.94 -10.94
C CYS A 523 -7.90 15.14 -12.14
N TYR A 524 -8.35 15.46 -13.36
CA TYR A 524 -7.89 14.81 -14.58
C TYR A 524 -6.41 15.08 -14.85
N VAL A 525 -5.94 16.31 -14.67
CA VAL A 525 -4.51 16.66 -14.82
C VAL A 525 -3.67 15.87 -13.85
N ASN A 526 -4.09 15.74 -12.58
CA ASN A 526 -3.33 14.96 -11.59
C ASN A 526 -3.26 13.48 -11.98
N ALA A 527 -4.39 12.89 -12.44
CA ALA A 527 -4.41 11.51 -12.90
C ALA A 527 -3.47 11.28 -14.10
N MET A 528 -3.37 12.25 -15.02
CA MET A 528 -2.46 12.17 -16.16
C MET A 528 -1.00 12.39 -15.76
N PHE A 529 -0.74 13.38 -14.89
CA PHE A 529 0.60 13.70 -14.40
C PHE A 529 1.20 12.56 -13.59
N HIS A 530 0.41 11.81 -12.85
CA HIS A 530 0.88 10.65 -12.12
C HIS A 530 1.74 9.71 -13.00
N PHE A 531 1.34 9.51 -14.25
CA PHE A 531 2.06 8.65 -15.18
C PHE A 531 3.33 9.27 -15.82
N LEU A 532 3.58 10.55 -15.59
CA LEU A 532 4.82 11.21 -16.00
C LEU A 532 5.93 11.11 -14.93
N SER A 533 5.68 10.39 -13.84
CA SER A 533 6.61 10.22 -12.71
C SER A 533 7.93 9.52 -13.07
N GLY A 534 8.00 8.82 -14.21
CA GLY A 534 9.18 8.06 -14.59
C GLY A 534 10.47 8.90 -14.72
N ILE A 535 10.41 10.03 -15.41
CA ILE A 535 11.57 10.93 -15.59
C ILE A 535 12.00 11.57 -14.27
N PRO A 536 11.12 12.23 -13.49
CA PRO A 536 11.47 12.76 -12.18
C PRO A 536 12.06 11.70 -11.24
N ARG A 537 11.53 10.48 -11.27
CA ARG A 537 12.05 9.39 -10.45
C ARG A 537 13.49 9.01 -10.81
N LEU A 538 13.80 8.90 -12.10
CA LEU A 538 15.17 8.64 -12.57
C LEU A 538 16.11 9.78 -12.19
N ILE A 539 15.65 11.04 -12.26
CA ILE A 539 16.43 12.19 -11.79
C ILE A 539 16.75 12.06 -10.30
N PHE A 540 15.78 11.74 -9.43
CA PHE A 540 16.02 11.58 -7.99
C PHE A 540 17.01 10.45 -7.69
N LEU A 541 16.96 9.33 -8.44
CA LEU A 541 17.88 8.20 -8.27
C LEU A 541 19.33 8.51 -8.69
N THR A 542 19.53 9.56 -9.48
CA THR A 542 20.85 9.95 -10.00
C THR A 542 21.33 11.33 -9.51
N ALA A 543 20.45 12.14 -8.95
CA ALA A 543 20.76 13.51 -8.55
C ALA A 543 22.01 13.65 -7.64
N PRO A 544 22.20 12.83 -6.59
CA PRO A 544 23.39 12.94 -5.74
C PRO A 544 24.70 12.70 -6.51
N LEU A 545 24.63 11.95 -7.61
CA LEU A 545 25.80 11.62 -8.44
C LEU A 545 26.32 12.84 -9.20
N ALA A 546 25.49 13.84 -9.46
CA ALA A 546 25.93 15.08 -10.09
C ALA A 546 27.02 15.79 -9.26
N PHE A 547 26.84 15.86 -7.93
CA PHE A 547 27.89 16.39 -7.06
C PHE A 547 29.07 15.42 -6.92
N LEU A 548 28.80 14.15 -6.65
CA LEU A 548 29.88 13.18 -6.39
C LEU A 548 30.80 12.96 -7.61
N LEU A 549 30.22 12.84 -8.81
CA LEU A 549 30.98 12.52 -10.04
C LEU A 549 31.40 13.75 -10.82
N LEU A 550 30.52 14.76 -10.95
CA LEU A 550 30.75 15.94 -11.79
C LEU A 550 31.14 17.19 -10.99
N HIS A 551 31.14 17.13 -9.65
CA HIS A 551 31.36 18.29 -8.76
C HIS A 551 30.29 19.40 -8.96
N ALA A 552 29.12 19.04 -9.48
CA ALA A 552 28.05 19.99 -9.75
C ALA A 552 27.16 20.21 -8.51
N TYR A 553 27.03 21.45 -8.07
CA TYR A 553 26.16 21.81 -6.95
C TYR A 553 24.71 21.92 -7.43
N ILE A 554 23.96 20.82 -7.35
CA ILE A 554 22.54 20.75 -7.74
C ILE A 554 21.62 21.58 -6.83
N ILE A 555 22.07 21.86 -5.61
CA ILE A 555 21.47 22.81 -4.67
C ILE A 555 22.61 23.67 -4.13
N TYR A 556 22.74 24.89 -4.65
CA TYR A 556 23.80 25.81 -4.25
C TYR A 556 23.43 26.55 -2.96
N ALA A 557 23.67 25.87 -1.85
CA ALA A 557 23.39 26.38 -0.51
C ALA A 557 24.22 25.61 0.53
N PRO A 558 24.48 26.22 1.72
CA PRO A 558 25.09 25.50 2.82
C PRO A 558 24.29 24.27 3.22
N ALA A 559 24.96 23.15 3.53
CA ALA A 559 24.30 21.87 3.84
C ALA A 559 23.30 21.98 5.00
N LEU A 560 23.56 22.84 5.98
CA LEU A 560 22.61 23.13 7.07
C LEU A 560 21.29 23.73 6.53
N MET A 561 21.37 24.66 5.57
CA MET A 561 20.18 25.26 4.95
C MET A 561 19.41 24.21 4.14
N ILE A 562 20.13 23.36 3.39
CA ILE A 562 19.51 22.23 2.67
C ILE A 562 18.73 21.37 3.67
N ALA A 563 19.33 20.98 4.78
CA ALA A 563 18.67 20.20 5.80
C ALA A 563 17.45 20.91 6.40
N LEU A 564 17.54 22.22 6.68
CA LEU A 564 16.45 23.02 7.24
C LEU A 564 15.26 23.24 6.30
N PHE A 565 15.41 23.05 5.00
CA PHE A 565 14.32 23.16 4.04
C PHE A 565 13.83 21.80 3.54
N VAL A 566 14.73 20.89 3.18
CA VAL A 566 14.38 19.57 2.60
C VAL A 566 13.75 18.65 3.64
N LEU A 567 14.39 18.48 4.82
CA LEU A 567 13.90 17.53 5.83
C LEU A 567 12.51 17.87 6.35
N PRO A 568 12.19 19.13 6.71
CA PRO A 568 10.85 19.49 7.14
C PRO A 568 9.79 19.27 6.07
N HIS A 569 10.09 19.61 4.81
CA HIS A 569 9.21 19.32 3.68
C HIS A 569 8.89 17.82 3.60
N MET A 570 9.89 16.97 3.63
CA MET A 570 9.71 15.51 3.58
C MET A 570 8.97 14.97 4.81
N ILE A 571 9.31 15.45 6.01
CA ILE A 571 8.68 15.02 7.26
C ILE A 571 7.19 15.41 7.28
N HIS A 572 6.86 16.67 6.96
CA HIS A 572 5.46 17.11 6.93
C HIS A 572 4.64 16.39 5.87
N ALA A 573 5.19 16.21 4.66
CA ALA A 573 4.54 15.43 3.61
C ALA A 573 4.30 13.98 4.04
N SER A 574 5.31 13.33 4.64
CA SER A 574 5.20 11.95 5.14
C SER A 574 4.19 11.82 6.27
N LEU A 575 4.20 12.74 7.26
CA LEU A 575 3.23 12.74 8.38
C LEU A 575 1.80 12.92 7.90
N THR A 576 1.59 13.84 6.95
CA THR A 576 0.28 14.13 6.37
C THR A 576 -0.22 12.95 5.55
N ASN A 577 0.61 12.42 4.66
CA ASN A 577 0.26 11.27 3.84
C ASN A 577 -0.02 10.02 4.70
N SER A 578 0.79 9.76 5.73
CA SER A 578 0.55 8.64 6.65
C SER A 578 -0.79 8.78 7.40
N LYS A 579 -1.24 10.01 7.73
CA LYS A 579 -2.56 10.23 8.35
C LYS A 579 -3.71 10.05 7.37
N ILE A 580 -3.59 10.56 6.13
CA ILE A 580 -4.67 10.59 5.14
C ILE A 580 -4.73 9.27 4.37
N GLN A 581 -3.59 8.75 3.97
CA GLN A 581 -3.45 7.63 3.04
C GLN A 581 -3.00 6.33 3.71
N GLY A 582 -2.66 6.33 5.00
CA GLY A 582 -1.97 5.23 5.67
C GLY A 582 -2.69 3.87 5.65
N LYS A 583 -4.02 3.86 5.45
CA LYS A 583 -4.81 2.65 5.22
C LYS A 583 -4.68 2.09 3.80
N TYR A 584 -4.32 2.94 2.84
CA TYR A 584 -4.30 2.61 1.41
C TYR A 584 -2.89 2.54 0.84
N ARG A 585 -1.91 3.09 1.54
CA ARG A 585 -0.52 3.14 1.10
C ARG A 585 0.40 3.33 2.31
N HIS A 586 1.29 2.40 2.55
CA HIS A 586 2.28 2.52 3.59
C HIS A 586 3.44 3.43 3.15
N SER A 587 4.01 4.15 4.12
CA SER A 587 5.15 5.04 3.90
C SER A 587 6.32 4.32 3.26
N PHE A 588 7.01 4.97 2.33
CA PHE A 588 8.17 4.49 1.56
C PHE A 588 7.91 3.36 0.55
N TRP A 589 6.79 2.64 0.61
CA TRP A 589 6.50 1.56 -0.35
C TRP A 589 6.32 2.05 -1.77
N SER A 590 5.73 3.23 -1.95
CA SER A 590 5.62 3.85 -3.27
C SER A 590 6.97 4.11 -3.95
N GLU A 591 8.01 4.35 -3.15
CA GLU A 591 9.36 4.56 -3.67
C GLU A 591 9.85 3.33 -4.45
N ILE A 592 9.50 2.12 -3.98
CA ILE A 592 9.82 0.87 -4.69
C ILE A 592 8.94 0.73 -5.93
N TYR A 593 7.62 0.92 -5.80
CA TYR A 593 6.70 0.78 -6.95
C TYR A 593 7.07 1.73 -8.08
N GLU A 594 7.29 3.00 -7.77
CA GLU A 594 7.71 4.00 -8.75
C GLU A 594 9.08 3.72 -9.35
N THR A 595 10.05 3.22 -8.55
CA THR A 595 11.39 2.88 -9.06
C THR A 595 11.36 1.70 -10.02
N VAL A 596 10.56 0.67 -9.73
CA VAL A 596 10.38 -0.47 -10.64
C VAL A 596 9.81 -0.01 -11.99
N LEU A 597 8.85 0.90 -11.96
CA LEU A 597 8.15 1.36 -13.17
C LEU A 597 8.90 2.46 -13.94
N ALA A 598 9.71 3.28 -13.26
CA ALA A 598 10.26 4.53 -13.79
C ALA A 598 10.95 4.37 -15.15
N TRP A 599 11.86 3.41 -15.26
CA TRP A 599 12.61 3.16 -16.51
C TRP A 599 11.70 2.76 -17.67
N TYR A 600 10.64 1.99 -17.37
CA TYR A 600 9.78 1.40 -18.38
C TYR A 600 8.67 2.34 -18.84
N ILE A 601 8.18 3.24 -17.96
CA ILE A 601 7.12 4.19 -18.33
C ILE A 601 7.69 5.49 -18.91
N ALA A 602 8.92 5.89 -18.61
CA ALA A 602 9.52 7.15 -19.09
C ALA A 602 9.60 7.23 -20.63
N PRO A 603 10.13 6.25 -21.38
CA PRO A 603 10.21 6.35 -22.83
C PRO A 603 8.84 6.38 -23.53
N PRO A 604 7.87 5.47 -23.23
CA PRO A 604 6.58 5.49 -23.90
C PRO A 604 5.75 6.73 -23.57
N THR A 605 5.86 7.32 -22.38
CA THR A 605 5.18 8.57 -22.04
C THR A 605 5.79 9.75 -22.77
N LEU A 606 7.12 9.80 -22.91
CA LEU A 606 7.80 10.85 -23.69
C LEU A 606 7.42 10.76 -25.17
N VAL A 607 7.41 9.56 -25.73
CA VAL A 607 6.96 9.34 -27.11
C VAL A 607 5.51 9.77 -27.31
N ALA A 608 4.61 9.45 -26.36
CA ALA A 608 3.21 9.86 -26.46
C ALA A 608 3.02 11.38 -26.29
N LEU A 609 3.86 12.05 -25.52
CA LEU A 609 3.88 13.52 -25.44
C LEU A 609 4.25 14.18 -26.76
N ILE A 610 5.22 13.61 -27.49
CA ILE A 610 5.67 14.13 -28.79
C ILE A 610 4.68 13.75 -29.89
N ASN A 611 4.33 12.46 -29.99
CA ASN A 611 3.41 11.92 -30.99
C ASN A 611 2.42 10.91 -30.37
N PRO A 612 1.19 11.34 -30.06
CA PRO A 612 0.20 10.51 -29.39
C PRO A 612 -0.33 9.35 -30.23
N HIS A 613 -0.16 9.38 -31.55
CA HIS A 613 -0.62 8.33 -32.49
C HIS A 613 0.40 7.19 -32.64
N LYS A 614 1.63 7.35 -32.11
CA LYS A 614 2.69 6.36 -32.24
C LYS A 614 2.59 5.30 -31.14
N GLY A 615 2.62 4.02 -31.53
CA GLY A 615 2.70 2.87 -30.62
C GLY A 615 1.63 1.80 -30.93
N LYS A 616 1.99 0.53 -30.65
CA LYS A 616 1.08 -0.61 -30.81
C LYS A 616 0.32 -0.89 -29.52
N PHE A 617 -0.91 -1.34 -29.64
CA PHE A 617 -1.71 -1.87 -28.53
C PHE A 617 -1.31 -3.31 -28.25
N ASN A 618 -0.88 -3.60 -27.01
CA ASN A 618 -0.58 -4.96 -26.57
C ASN A 618 -1.59 -5.36 -25.49
N VAL A 619 -2.26 -6.47 -25.68
CA VAL A 619 -3.18 -7.07 -24.70
C VAL A 619 -2.36 -7.67 -23.55
N THR A 620 -2.80 -7.48 -22.32
CA THR A 620 -2.17 -8.08 -21.14
C THR A 620 -2.60 -9.54 -21.04
N ALA A 621 -1.65 -10.47 -21.04
CA ALA A 621 -1.93 -11.88 -20.82
C ALA A 621 -2.39 -12.09 -19.36
N LYS A 622 -3.42 -12.90 -19.15
CA LYS A 622 -3.95 -13.32 -17.85
C LYS A 622 -3.96 -14.85 -17.76
N GLY A 623 -3.83 -15.39 -16.55
CA GLY A 623 -3.92 -16.85 -16.32
C GLY A 623 -2.65 -17.65 -16.58
N GLY A 624 -1.48 -16.98 -16.58
CA GLY A 624 -0.17 -17.66 -16.61
C GLY A 624 0.18 -18.25 -15.24
N LEU A 625 1.07 -19.26 -15.22
CA LEU A 625 1.59 -19.88 -14.00
C LEU A 625 3.09 -19.66 -13.94
N VAL A 626 3.60 -19.18 -12.80
CA VAL A 626 5.03 -19.12 -12.51
C VAL A 626 5.42 -20.43 -11.82
N GLU A 627 5.95 -21.38 -12.60
CA GLU A 627 6.22 -22.74 -12.13
C GLU A 627 7.51 -22.86 -11.30
N GLU A 628 8.49 -21.98 -11.57
CA GLU A 628 9.80 -21.97 -10.90
C GLU A 628 10.17 -20.55 -10.46
N GLU A 629 11.00 -20.46 -9.43
CA GLU A 629 11.60 -19.19 -9.01
C GLU A 629 12.75 -18.84 -9.96
N TYR A 630 12.70 -17.63 -10.54
CA TYR A 630 13.76 -17.15 -11.43
C TYR A 630 13.92 -15.64 -11.34
N VAL A 631 15.12 -15.16 -11.69
CA VAL A 631 15.38 -13.73 -11.84
C VAL A 631 15.05 -13.33 -13.28
N ASP A 632 14.15 -12.36 -13.43
CA ASP A 632 13.93 -11.74 -14.74
C ASP A 632 15.08 -10.78 -15.06
N TRP A 633 16.12 -11.30 -15.71
CA TRP A 633 17.31 -10.52 -16.05
C TRP A 633 17.01 -9.37 -17.00
N VAL A 634 16.01 -9.50 -17.86
CA VAL A 634 15.64 -8.42 -18.80
C VAL A 634 15.08 -7.25 -18.04
N ILE A 635 14.16 -7.52 -17.12
CA ILE A 635 13.54 -6.49 -16.25
C ILE A 635 14.56 -5.93 -15.24
N SER A 636 15.51 -6.74 -14.76
CA SER A 636 16.49 -6.32 -13.76
C SER A 636 17.58 -5.39 -14.31
N ARG A 637 17.90 -5.44 -15.61
CA ARG A 637 19.02 -4.68 -16.21
C ARG A 637 19.06 -3.20 -15.84
N PRO A 638 17.96 -2.41 -15.94
CA PRO A 638 17.99 -1.01 -15.59
C PRO A 638 18.31 -0.78 -14.10
N TYR A 639 17.78 -1.62 -13.23
CA TYR A 639 18.01 -1.50 -11.78
C TYR A 639 19.47 -1.80 -11.44
N ILE A 640 20.03 -2.87 -12.04
CA ILE A 640 21.45 -3.24 -11.88
C ILE A 640 22.36 -2.11 -12.41
N PHE A 641 22.03 -1.54 -13.55
CA PHE A 641 22.78 -0.40 -14.11
C PHE A 641 22.77 0.79 -13.12
N LEU A 642 21.62 1.16 -12.59
CA LEU A 642 21.48 2.24 -11.61
C LEU A 642 22.21 1.92 -10.30
N VAL A 643 22.19 0.65 -9.85
CA VAL A 643 22.96 0.19 -8.68
C VAL A 643 24.45 0.39 -8.92
N LEU A 644 24.98 -0.07 -10.05
CA LEU A 644 26.39 0.08 -10.38
C LEU A 644 26.80 1.55 -10.44
N LEU A 645 25.97 2.39 -11.05
CA LEU A 645 26.23 3.83 -11.13
C LEU A 645 26.26 4.47 -9.73
N ASN A 646 25.32 4.12 -8.84
CA ASN A 646 25.33 4.60 -7.46
C ASN A 646 26.53 4.05 -6.66
N LEU A 647 26.96 2.81 -6.90
CA LEU A 647 28.17 2.24 -6.27
C LEU A 647 29.44 2.98 -6.70
N VAL A 648 29.55 3.40 -7.96
CA VAL A 648 30.62 4.30 -8.41
C VAL A 648 30.55 5.62 -7.64
N GLY A 649 29.35 6.17 -7.46
CA GLY A 649 29.14 7.36 -6.63
C GLY A 649 29.60 7.16 -5.17
N VAL A 650 29.36 5.98 -4.57
CA VAL A 650 29.89 5.65 -3.22
C VAL A 650 31.41 5.66 -3.22
N ALA A 651 32.06 5.02 -4.19
CA ALA A 651 33.53 4.95 -4.26
C ALA A 651 34.15 6.35 -4.39
N VAL A 652 33.62 7.17 -5.29
CA VAL A 652 34.09 8.56 -5.47
C VAL A 652 33.74 9.41 -4.23
N GLY A 653 32.59 9.21 -3.60
CA GLY A 653 32.20 9.89 -2.36
C GLY A 653 33.15 9.58 -1.20
N ILE A 654 33.57 8.33 -1.04
CA ILE A 654 34.58 7.93 -0.05
C ILE A 654 35.92 8.62 -0.36
N TRP A 655 36.35 8.61 -1.62
CA TRP A 655 37.56 9.27 -2.02
C TRP A 655 37.54 10.79 -1.74
N ARG A 656 36.43 11.48 -2.09
CA ARG A 656 36.25 12.94 -1.80
C ARG A 656 36.21 13.23 -0.32
N TYR A 657 35.63 12.33 0.50
CA TYR A 657 35.60 12.51 1.95
C TYR A 657 36.99 12.56 2.58
N PHE A 658 37.93 11.71 2.11
CA PHE A 658 39.30 11.66 2.66
C PHE A 658 40.26 12.62 2.02
N TYR A 659 40.09 12.92 0.75
CA TYR A 659 41.06 13.72 -0.04
C TYR A 659 40.51 15.03 -0.60
N GLY A 660 39.20 15.28 -0.45
CA GLY A 660 38.55 16.51 -0.88
C GLY A 660 38.70 17.68 0.08
N PRO A 661 38.25 18.87 -0.31
CA PRO A 661 38.29 20.05 0.56
C PRO A 661 37.48 19.87 1.84
N PRO A 662 37.99 20.27 3.02
CA PRO A 662 37.24 20.15 4.29
C PRO A 662 35.90 20.90 4.30
N THR A 663 35.77 21.95 3.51
CA THR A 663 34.54 22.74 3.36
C THR A 663 33.39 21.98 2.71
N GLU A 664 33.70 20.97 1.91
CA GLU A 664 32.72 20.14 1.18
C GLU A 664 32.31 18.85 1.92
N MET A 665 33.00 18.53 3.01
CA MET A 665 32.82 17.27 3.74
C MET A 665 31.34 17.00 4.09
N LEU A 666 30.61 18.00 4.54
CA LEU A 666 29.21 17.86 4.90
C LEU A 666 28.32 17.61 3.67
N THR A 667 28.62 18.25 2.53
CA THR A 667 27.91 18.05 1.26
C THR A 667 28.15 16.63 0.72
N VAL A 668 29.41 16.13 0.83
CA VAL A 668 29.75 14.74 0.50
C VAL A 668 28.94 13.77 1.35
N VAL A 669 28.88 13.99 2.67
CA VAL A 669 28.12 13.13 3.60
C VAL A 669 26.63 13.13 3.26
N VAL A 670 26.02 14.29 3.02
CA VAL A 670 24.62 14.41 2.62
C VAL A 670 24.35 13.67 1.31
N SER A 671 25.20 13.87 0.30
CA SER A 671 25.09 13.16 -0.98
C SER A 671 25.23 11.65 -0.82
N MET A 672 26.15 11.18 0.03
CA MET A 672 26.34 9.77 0.34
C MET A 672 25.11 9.16 1.04
N VAL A 673 24.48 9.86 1.97
CA VAL A 673 23.25 9.42 2.62
C VAL A 673 22.13 9.19 1.58
N TRP A 674 21.97 10.09 0.63
CA TRP A 674 21.02 9.94 -0.47
C TRP A 674 21.38 8.77 -1.41
N VAL A 675 22.65 8.58 -1.74
CA VAL A 675 23.09 7.43 -2.53
C VAL A 675 22.80 6.13 -1.80
N PHE A 676 23.03 6.04 -0.50
CA PHE A 676 22.67 4.85 0.28
C PHE A 676 21.16 4.59 0.30
N TYR A 677 20.36 5.66 0.45
CA TYR A 677 18.91 5.53 0.34
C TYR A 677 18.49 5.02 -1.05
N ASN A 678 19.05 5.57 -2.13
CA ASN A 678 18.80 5.12 -3.50
C ASN A 678 19.19 3.65 -3.68
N LEU A 679 20.34 3.22 -3.16
CA LEU A 679 20.77 1.82 -3.21
C LEU A 679 19.77 0.89 -2.49
N ILE A 680 19.20 1.31 -1.35
CA ILE A 680 18.19 0.53 -0.64
C ILE A 680 16.92 0.36 -1.50
N VAL A 681 16.44 1.44 -2.07
CA VAL A 681 15.25 1.42 -2.93
C VAL A 681 15.47 0.60 -4.21
N LEU A 682 16.64 0.75 -4.83
CA LEU A 682 17.05 -0.07 -5.99
C LEU A 682 17.18 -1.54 -5.64
N GLY A 683 17.71 -1.86 -4.44
CA GLY A 683 17.73 -3.23 -3.92
C GLY A 683 16.32 -3.81 -3.75
N GLY A 684 15.35 -2.97 -3.33
CA GLY A 684 13.93 -3.31 -3.32
C GLY A 684 13.38 -3.61 -4.72
N ALA A 685 13.73 -2.79 -5.72
CA ALA A 685 13.34 -3.02 -7.11
C ALA A 685 13.94 -4.33 -7.67
N VAL A 686 15.19 -4.65 -7.34
CA VAL A 686 15.82 -5.94 -7.67
C VAL A 686 15.07 -7.09 -6.99
N ALA A 687 14.64 -6.93 -5.71
CA ALA A 687 13.89 -7.97 -5.02
C ALA A 687 12.54 -8.26 -5.71
N VAL A 688 11.88 -7.25 -6.25
CA VAL A 688 10.63 -7.41 -7.00
C VAL A 688 10.85 -8.18 -8.32
N SER A 689 12.01 -8.04 -8.96
CA SER A 689 12.32 -8.71 -10.23
C SER A 689 12.65 -10.20 -10.09
N VAL A 690 12.69 -10.73 -8.87
CA VAL A 690 12.77 -12.16 -8.60
C VAL A 690 11.37 -12.74 -8.57
N GLU A 691 10.98 -13.43 -9.64
CA GLU A 691 9.66 -14.05 -9.74
C GLU A 691 9.57 -15.25 -8.80
N SER A 692 8.67 -15.16 -7.83
CA SER A 692 8.43 -16.24 -6.86
C SER A 692 7.54 -17.33 -7.45
N LYS A 693 7.88 -18.59 -7.19
CA LYS A 693 7.08 -19.74 -7.60
C LYS A 693 5.65 -19.65 -7.09
N GLN A 694 4.71 -19.94 -7.96
CA GLN A 694 3.30 -20.07 -7.62
C GLN A 694 3.00 -21.52 -7.23
N VAL A 695 2.72 -21.72 -5.94
CA VAL A 695 2.53 -23.07 -5.37
C VAL A 695 1.20 -23.71 -5.78
N ARG A 696 0.20 -22.92 -6.12
CA ARG A 696 -1.17 -23.38 -6.41
C ARG A 696 -1.67 -22.83 -7.75
N ARG A 697 -2.41 -23.65 -8.47
CA ARG A 697 -3.04 -23.25 -9.74
C ARG A 697 -4.19 -22.26 -9.55
N SER A 698 -4.97 -22.40 -8.46
CA SER A 698 -6.09 -21.50 -8.14
C SER A 698 -5.81 -20.70 -6.88
N HIS A 699 -6.14 -19.42 -6.95
CA HIS A 699 -6.05 -18.52 -5.80
C HIS A 699 -7.13 -18.84 -4.78
N ARG A 700 -6.79 -18.73 -3.50
CA ARG A 700 -7.73 -18.92 -2.40
C ARG A 700 -8.19 -17.59 -1.85
N VAL A 701 -9.48 -17.49 -1.66
CA VAL A 701 -10.14 -16.36 -0.99
C VAL A 701 -10.32 -16.73 0.47
N GLU A 702 -9.67 -16.01 1.37
CA GLU A 702 -9.84 -16.19 2.81
C GLU A 702 -11.14 -15.51 3.24
N MET A 703 -12.11 -16.31 3.63
CA MET A 703 -13.39 -15.84 4.14
C MET A 703 -13.96 -16.84 5.10
N THR A 704 -14.36 -16.36 6.29
CA THR A 704 -14.99 -17.18 7.31
C THR A 704 -16.50 -17.22 7.09
N MET A 705 -17.05 -18.40 6.84
CA MET A 705 -18.49 -18.59 6.71
C MET A 705 -18.93 -19.93 7.31
N PRO A 706 -20.17 -19.99 7.89
CA PRO A 706 -20.71 -21.22 8.43
C PRO A 706 -20.99 -22.23 7.32
N ALA A 707 -20.70 -23.51 7.60
CA ALA A 707 -20.95 -24.64 6.72
C ALA A 707 -21.22 -25.91 7.54
N ALA A 708 -21.62 -26.96 6.87
CA ALA A 708 -21.69 -28.30 7.43
C ALA A 708 -21.13 -29.32 6.44
N ILE A 709 -20.62 -30.43 6.93
CA ILE A 709 -20.26 -31.58 6.12
C ILE A 709 -21.09 -32.78 6.51
N ALA A 710 -21.61 -33.47 5.51
CA ALA A 710 -22.34 -34.73 5.69
C ALA A 710 -21.43 -35.87 5.19
N ARG A 711 -21.27 -36.88 6.03
CA ARG A 711 -20.63 -38.14 5.64
C ARG A 711 -21.64 -39.04 4.92
N GLU A 712 -21.14 -40.06 4.23
CA GLU A 712 -21.96 -41.06 3.55
C GLU A 712 -22.90 -41.86 4.53
N ASP A 713 -22.53 -41.93 5.80
CA ASP A 713 -23.32 -42.53 6.86
C ASP A 713 -24.45 -41.63 7.41
N GLY A 714 -24.62 -40.43 6.85
CA GLY A 714 -25.65 -39.47 7.25
C GLY A 714 -25.28 -38.57 8.44
N HIS A 715 -24.10 -38.72 9.05
CA HIS A 715 -23.69 -37.88 10.15
C HIS A 715 -23.30 -36.47 9.64
N LEU A 716 -23.88 -35.45 10.27
CA LEU A 716 -23.64 -34.04 10.01
C LEU A 716 -22.66 -33.45 11.03
N PHE A 717 -21.64 -32.78 10.54
CA PHE A 717 -20.68 -32.04 11.36
C PHE A 717 -20.71 -30.55 11.01
N SER A 718 -20.96 -29.71 12.01
CA SER A 718 -20.84 -28.27 11.85
C SER A 718 -19.38 -27.88 11.62
N CYS A 719 -19.15 -27.04 10.65
CA CYS A 719 -17.82 -26.54 10.34
C CYS A 719 -17.88 -25.08 9.91
N THR A 720 -16.70 -24.49 9.82
CA THR A 720 -16.52 -23.11 9.35
C THR A 720 -15.55 -23.13 8.17
N VAL A 721 -15.97 -22.61 7.04
CA VAL A 721 -15.06 -22.38 5.91
C VAL A 721 -14.05 -21.33 6.33
N GLN A 722 -12.77 -21.54 6.03
CA GLN A 722 -11.69 -20.60 6.28
C GLN A 722 -11.21 -19.94 4.99
N ASP A 723 -11.19 -20.72 3.92
CA ASP A 723 -10.84 -20.24 2.59
C ASP A 723 -11.54 -21.09 1.51
N PHE A 724 -11.70 -20.54 0.32
CA PHE A 724 -12.22 -21.25 -0.84
C PHE A 724 -11.51 -20.87 -2.12
N SER A 725 -11.61 -21.72 -3.13
CA SER A 725 -11.12 -21.53 -4.49
C SER A 725 -12.01 -22.26 -5.47
N ASP A 726 -11.76 -22.13 -6.78
CA ASP A 726 -12.51 -22.86 -7.82
C ASP A 726 -12.44 -24.39 -7.66
N GLY A 727 -11.36 -24.91 -7.09
CA GLY A 727 -11.11 -26.35 -6.95
C GLY A 727 -11.39 -26.93 -5.58
N GLY A 728 -11.72 -26.12 -4.56
CA GLY A 728 -11.92 -26.64 -3.21
C GLY A 728 -11.95 -25.61 -2.11
N LEU A 729 -12.08 -26.08 -0.87
CA LEU A 729 -12.21 -25.26 0.32
C LEU A 729 -11.32 -25.75 1.45
N GLY A 730 -10.90 -24.82 2.31
CA GLY A 730 -10.38 -25.12 3.65
C GLY A 730 -11.47 -24.92 4.67
N ILE A 731 -11.72 -25.93 5.50
CA ILE A 731 -12.72 -25.87 6.55
C ILE A 731 -12.10 -26.16 7.90
N LYS A 732 -12.70 -25.60 8.95
CA LYS A 732 -12.38 -25.94 10.34
C LYS A 732 -13.61 -26.59 10.98
N ILE A 733 -13.45 -27.79 11.48
CA ILE A 733 -14.52 -28.55 12.10
C ILE A 733 -14.71 -28.09 13.55
N ASN A 734 -15.97 -27.87 13.94
CA ASN A 734 -16.33 -27.49 15.28
C ASN A 734 -16.57 -28.78 16.12
N GLY A 735 -15.55 -29.26 16.82
CA GLY A 735 -15.61 -30.49 17.63
C GLY A 735 -14.67 -31.58 17.15
N GLN A 736 -14.78 -32.77 17.73
CA GLN A 736 -14.04 -33.93 17.32
C GLN A 736 -14.79 -34.69 16.23
N ALA A 737 -14.27 -34.74 15.03
CA ALA A 737 -14.78 -35.55 13.95
C ALA A 737 -13.66 -36.46 13.44
N GLN A 738 -13.93 -37.76 13.37
CA GLN A 738 -13.01 -38.70 12.71
C GLN A 738 -13.26 -38.64 11.20
N ILE A 739 -12.45 -37.83 10.52
CA ILE A 739 -12.47 -37.71 9.06
C ILE A 739 -11.11 -38.14 8.54
N LEU A 740 -11.10 -38.95 7.53
CA LEU A 740 -9.91 -39.53 6.93
C LEU A 740 -9.61 -38.89 5.58
N GLU A 741 -8.33 -38.76 5.24
CA GLU A 741 -7.90 -38.34 3.89
C GLU A 741 -8.44 -39.32 2.83
N GLY A 742 -8.85 -38.80 1.70
CA GLY A 742 -9.47 -39.58 0.60
C GLY A 742 -10.97 -39.85 0.77
N GLN A 743 -11.56 -39.61 1.94
CA GLN A 743 -12.98 -39.83 2.20
C GLN A 743 -13.85 -38.88 1.38
N LYS A 744 -14.93 -39.40 0.81
CA LYS A 744 -15.97 -38.60 0.16
C LYS A 744 -16.92 -38.05 1.22
N VAL A 745 -17.19 -36.75 1.13
CA VAL A 745 -18.15 -36.05 2.01
C VAL A 745 -18.91 -35.00 1.19
N ASN A 746 -20.13 -34.73 1.62
CA ASN A 746 -20.95 -33.71 1.02
C ASN A 746 -20.82 -32.42 1.83
N LEU A 747 -20.40 -31.34 1.17
CA LEU A 747 -20.33 -30.02 1.76
C LEU A 747 -21.68 -29.31 1.60
N LEU A 748 -22.21 -28.78 2.68
CA LEU A 748 -23.44 -27.99 2.72
C LEU A 748 -23.10 -26.53 2.93
N LEU A 749 -23.48 -25.67 1.99
CA LEU A 749 -23.40 -24.21 2.07
C LEU A 749 -24.79 -23.61 2.02
N LYS A 750 -24.97 -22.44 2.68
CA LYS A 750 -26.24 -21.72 2.69
C LYS A 750 -26.20 -20.47 1.84
N ARG A 751 -27.26 -20.22 1.08
CA ARG A 751 -27.55 -18.99 0.40
C ARG A 751 -28.94 -18.48 0.79
N GLY A 752 -28.99 -17.51 1.67
CA GLY A 752 -30.25 -17.10 2.31
C GLY A 752 -30.83 -18.23 3.15
N GLN A 753 -32.02 -18.65 2.83
CA GLN A 753 -32.72 -19.77 3.51
C GLN A 753 -32.52 -21.13 2.83
N GLN A 754 -31.89 -21.16 1.67
CA GLN A 754 -31.66 -22.36 0.88
C GLN A 754 -30.32 -22.99 1.20
N GLU A 755 -30.29 -24.33 1.26
CA GLU A 755 -29.08 -25.13 1.43
C GLU A 755 -28.72 -25.81 0.12
N TYR A 756 -27.44 -25.79 -0.19
CA TYR A 756 -26.86 -26.37 -1.40
C TYR A 756 -25.81 -27.40 -1.00
N VAL A 757 -25.83 -28.54 -1.69
CA VAL A 757 -24.99 -29.69 -1.41
C VAL A 757 -23.97 -29.86 -2.54
N PHE A 758 -22.69 -29.95 -2.15
CA PHE A 758 -21.57 -30.10 -3.09
C PHE A 758 -20.78 -31.37 -2.78
N PRO A 759 -20.60 -32.27 -3.74
CA PRO A 759 -19.80 -33.47 -3.57
C PRO A 759 -18.31 -33.06 -3.47
N THR A 760 -17.66 -33.48 -2.39
CA THR A 760 -16.28 -33.17 -2.11
C THR A 760 -15.51 -34.41 -1.66
N GLN A 761 -14.19 -34.38 -1.81
CA GLN A 761 -13.27 -35.36 -1.30
C GLN A 761 -12.28 -34.70 -0.34
N VAL A 762 -12.02 -35.35 0.78
CA VAL A 762 -11.03 -34.91 1.76
C VAL A 762 -9.63 -35.05 1.16
N ALA A 763 -8.97 -33.92 0.91
CA ALA A 763 -7.62 -33.88 0.32
C ALA A 763 -6.52 -33.86 1.38
N ARG A 764 -6.81 -33.35 2.59
CA ARG A 764 -5.84 -33.20 3.68
C ARG A 764 -6.54 -33.01 5.00
N VAL A 765 -5.99 -33.59 6.07
CA VAL A 765 -6.45 -33.41 7.45
C VAL A 765 -5.29 -32.93 8.33
N MET A 766 -5.47 -31.84 9.05
CA MET A 766 -4.50 -31.25 9.99
C MET A 766 -5.21 -30.87 11.28
N GLY A 767 -5.35 -31.82 12.20
CA GLY A 767 -6.15 -31.59 13.41
C GLY A 767 -7.62 -31.33 13.07
N ASN A 768 -8.13 -30.16 13.43
CA ASN A 768 -9.51 -29.75 13.10
C ASN A 768 -9.61 -29.04 11.73
N GLU A 769 -8.50 -28.78 11.05
CA GLU A 769 -8.48 -28.17 9.73
C GLU A 769 -8.47 -29.25 8.65
N VAL A 770 -9.41 -29.14 7.72
CA VAL A 770 -9.61 -30.12 6.65
C VAL A 770 -9.63 -29.39 5.30
N GLY A 771 -8.81 -29.85 4.38
CA GLY A 771 -8.83 -29.43 2.99
C GLY A 771 -9.78 -30.29 2.18
N LEU A 772 -10.80 -29.68 1.57
CA LEU A 772 -11.76 -30.33 0.69
C LEU A 772 -11.45 -30.01 -0.77
N LYS A 773 -11.44 -31.01 -1.63
CA LYS A 773 -11.39 -30.88 -3.08
C LYS A 773 -12.79 -31.11 -3.64
N LEU A 774 -13.26 -30.21 -4.49
CA LEU A 774 -14.52 -30.40 -5.22
C LEU A 774 -14.39 -31.59 -6.18
N MET A 775 -15.39 -32.45 -6.19
CA MET A 775 -15.56 -33.46 -7.21
C MET A 775 -16.18 -32.82 -8.48
N PRO A 776 -16.17 -33.47 -9.63
CA PRO A 776 -16.80 -32.93 -10.82
C PRO A 776 -18.25 -32.51 -10.55
N LEU A 777 -18.54 -31.24 -10.79
CA LEU A 777 -19.84 -30.63 -10.57
C LEU A 777 -20.64 -30.56 -11.89
N THR A 778 -21.94 -30.70 -11.82
CA THR A 778 -22.83 -30.32 -12.93
C THR A 778 -22.79 -28.80 -13.13
N THR A 779 -23.18 -28.33 -14.31
CA THR A 779 -23.23 -26.86 -14.58
C THR A 779 -24.04 -26.12 -13.53
N GLN A 780 -25.18 -26.64 -13.12
CA GLN A 780 -26.03 -26.02 -12.10
C GLN A 780 -25.34 -25.99 -10.73
N GLN A 781 -24.72 -27.09 -10.31
CA GLN A 781 -23.97 -27.13 -9.06
C GLN A 781 -22.80 -26.15 -9.08
N HIS A 782 -22.14 -25.95 -10.23
CA HIS A 782 -21.06 -24.98 -10.35
C HIS A 782 -21.56 -23.53 -10.20
N ILE A 783 -22.71 -23.22 -10.85
CA ILE A 783 -23.41 -21.95 -10.68
C ILE A 783 -23.69 -21.71 -9.18
N ASP A 784 -24.33 -22.70 -8.54
CA ASP A 784 -24.71 -22.62 -7.14
C ASP A 784 -23.48 -22.45 -6.21
N PHE A 785 -22.37 -23.15 -6.52
CA PHE A 785 -21.13 -23.02 -5.77
C PHE A 785 -20.55 -21.60 -5.87
N VAL A 786 -20.45 -21.03 -7.07
CA VAL A 786 -19.96 -19.66 -7.27
C VAL A 786 -20.88 -18.66 -6.54
N GLN A 787 -22.19 -18.87 -6.58
CA GLN A 787 -23.15 -18.03 -5.90
C GLN A 787 -23.11 -18.15 -4.36
N CYS A 788 -22.74 -19.31 -3.83
CA CYS A 788 -22.55 -19.52 -2.40
C CYS A 788 -21.19 -19.02 -1.88
N THR A 789 -20.23 -18.75 -2.76
CA THR A 789 -18.85 -18.38 -2.42
C THR A 789 -18.46 -17.00 -2.96
N PHE A 790 -17.96 -16.91 -4.18
CA PHE A 790 -17.45 -15.70 -4.81
C PHE A 790 -18.49 -14.59 -4.96
N ALA A 791 -19.73 -14.93 -5.30
CA ALA A 791 -20.80 -13.97 -5.59
C ALA A 791 -21.63 -13.57 -4.36
N ARG A 792 -21.26 -13.97 -3.14
CA ARG A 792 -21.93 -13.51 -1.94
C ARG A 792 -21.78 -12.00 -1.77
N ALA A 793 -22.80 -11.36 -1.21
CA ALA A 793 -22.81 -9.90 -1.01
C ALA A 793 -21.69 -9.41 -0.06
N ASP A 794 -21.27 -10.25 0.88
CA ASP A 794 -20.30 -9.94 1.93
C ASP A 794 -18.87 -10.41 1.63
N THR A 795 -18.62 -11.14 0.54
CA THR A 795 -17.31 -11.75 0.25
C THR A 795 -16.16 -10.74 0.25
N TRP A 796 -16.37 -9.56 -0.31
CA TRP A 796 -15.31 -8.56 -0.48
C TRP A 796 -15.42 -7.38 0.47
N ALA A 797 -16.52 -7.26 1.22
CA ALA A 797 -16.88 -6.04 1.97
C ALA A 797 -15.84 -5.66 3.05
N LEU A 798 -15.23 -6.61 3.73
CA LEU A 798 -14.29 -6.39 4.82
C LEU A 798 -12.81 -6.49 4.39
N TRP A 799 -12.53 -6.66 3.11
CA TRP A 799 -11.18 -6.89 2.63
C TRP A 799 -10.21 -5.75 2.96
N GLN A 800 -10.65 -4.50 2.78
CA GLN A 800 -9.82 -3.32 3.03
C GLN A 800 -9.52 -3.06 4.51
N ASP A 801 -10.38 -3.49 5.42
CA ASP A 801 -10.20 -3.29 6.85
C ASP A 801 -9.14 -4.24 7.46
N SER A 802 -8.64 -5.19 6.66
CA SER A 802 -7.63 -6.16 7.09
C SER A 802 -6.19 -5.63 7.11
N TYR A 803 -5.92 -4.48 6.48
CA TYR A 803 -4.56 -3.93 6.45
C TYR A 803 -4.18 -3.26 7.77
N PRO A 804 -2.96 -3.49 8.30
CA PRO A 804 -2.48 -2.79 9.49
C PRO A 804 -2.29 -1.30 9.20
N GLU A 805 -2.44 -0.47 10.22
CA GLU A 805 -2.16 0.97 10.10
C GLU A 805 -0.69 1.23 9.76
N ASP A 806 -0.44 2.24 8.90
CA ASP A 806 0.92 2.66 8.54
C ASP A 806 1.70 3.17 9.75
N LYS A 807 2.88 2.61 9.92
CA LYS A 807 3.88 3.04 10.89
C LYS A 807 5.17 3.38 10.14
N PRO A 808 5.43 4.65 9.85
CA PRO A 808 6.53 5.06 8.97
C PRO A 808 7.90 4.47 9.32
N LEU A 809 8.23 4.37 10.62
CA LEU A 809 9.51 3.78 11.04
C LEU A 809 9.57 2.26 10.81
N GLU A 810 8.46 1.54 11.02
CA GLU A 810 8.40 0.10 10.75
C GLU A 810 8.47 -0.14 9.23
N SER A 811 7.77 0.68 8.46
CA SER A 811 7.81 0.65 6.99
C SER A 811 9.22 0.94 6.44
N LEU A 812 9.94 1.93 6.99
CA LEU A 812 11.33 2.20 6.61
C LEU A 812 12.25 1.01 6.91
N LEU A 813 12.12 0.40 8.09
CA LEU A 813 12.91 -0.79 8.46
C LEU A 813 12.58 -1.99 7.55
N ASP A 814 11.34 -2.14 7.14
CA ASP A 814 10.94 -3.20 6.20
C ASP A 814 11.56 -3.00 4.83
N ILE A 815 11.60 -1.75 4.33
CA ILE A 815 12.26 -1.43 3.06
C ILE A 815 13.77 -1.63 3.13
N LEU A 816 14.40 -1.28 4.24
CA LEU A 816 15.81 -1.59 4.48
C LEU A 816 16.09 -3.10 4.37
N LYS A 817 15.29 -3.93 5.07
CA LYS A 817 15.42 -5.39 5.00
C LYS A 817 15.19 -5.92 3.59
N LEU A 818 14.22 -5.34 2.90
CA LEU A 818 13.87 -5.71 1.53
C LEU A 818 14.99 -5.38 0.55
N GLY A 819 15.60 -4.21 0.65
CA GLY A 819 16.75 -3.83 -0.16
C GLY A 819 17.92 -4.81 -0.01
N PHE A 820 18.25 -5.17 1.23
CA PHE A 820 19.28 -6.20 1.50
C PHE A 820 18.90 -7.58 0.96
N ARG A 821 17.61 -7.97 1.06
CA ARG A 821 17.12 -9.23 0.49
C ARG A 821 17.31 -9.26 -1.02
N GLY A 822 17.00 -8.16 -1.73
CA GLY A 822 17.19 -8.06 -3.18
C GLY A 822 18.64 -8.30 -3.60
N TYR A 823 19.59 -7.67 -2.93
CA TYR A 823 21.01 -7.89 -3.20
C TYR A 823 21.48 -9.30 -2.87
N ARG A 824 20.96 -9.90 -1.80
CA ARG A 824 21.27 -11.29 -1.45
C ARG A 824 20.79 -12.25 -2.55
N HIS A 825 19.56 -12.10 -3.02
CA HIS A 825 19.03 -12.91 -4.12
C HIS A 825 19.86 -12.71 -5.40
N LEU A 826 20.17 -11.46 -5.75
CA LEU A 826 21.05 -11.18 -6.89
C LEU A 826 22.40 -11.91 -6.76
N ALA A 827 22.98 -11.94 -5.57
CA ALA A 827 24.24 -12.65 -5.29
C ALA A 827 24.12 -14.17 -5.43
N GLU A 828 22.97 -14.75 -5.11
CA GLU A 828 22.72 -16.20 -5.23
C GLU A 828 22.71 -16.65 -6.70
N PHE A 829 22.26 -15.78 -7.62
CA PHE A 829 22.22 -16.04 -9.07
C PHE A 829 23.44 -15.49 -9.84
N ALA A 830 24.33 -14.75 -9.17
CA ALA A 830 25.50 -14.14 -9.79
C ALA A 830 26.62 -15.14 -10.10
N PRO A 831 27.56 -14.85 -11.04
CA PRO A 831 28.76 -15.65 -11.27
C PRO A 831 29.62 -15.81 -10.01
N SER A 832 30.40 -16.89 -9.94
CA SER A 832 31.19 -17.29 -8.76
C SER A 832 32.15 -16.19 -8.26
N SER A 833 32.73 -15.40 -9.16
CA SER A 833 33.61 -14.26 -8.85
C SER A 833 32.89 -13.15 -8.08
N VAL A 834 31.64 -12.85 -8.46
CA VAL A 834 30.81 -11.84 -7.82
C VAL A 834 30.23 -12.37 -6.49
N LYS A 835 29.95 -13.68 -6.39
CA LYS A 835 29.51 -14.31 -5.13
C LYS A 835 30.50 -14.15 -3.98
N GLY A 836 31.81 -14.11 -4.27
CA GLY A 836 32.85 -13.86 -3.27
C GLY A 836 32.73 -12.47 -2.64
N ILE A 837 32.61 -11.43 -3.46
CA ILE A 837 32.49 -10.04 -3.03
C ILE A 837 31.20 -9.87 -2.20
N PHE A 838 30.07 -10.40 -2.68
CA PHE A 838 28.80 -10.34 -1.94
C PHE A 838 28.85 -11.08 -0.61
N ARG A 839 29.55 -12.21 -0.51
CA ARG A 839 29.75 -12.92 0.76
C ARG A 839 30.51 -12.05 1.77
N VAL A 840 31.55 -11.37 1.35
CA VAL A 840 32.31 -10.46 2.23
C VAL A 840 31.44 -9.29 2.68
N LEU A 841 30.71 -8.65 1.75
CA LEU A 841 29.81 -7.52 2.07
C LEU A 841 28.65 -7.96 2.99
N THR A 842 27.99 -9.07 2.70
CA THR A 842 26.93 -9.60 3.56
C THR A 842 27.45 -10.04 4.92
N SER A 843 28.66 -10.55 5.00
CA SER A 843 29.33 -10.87 6.27
C SER A 843 29.60 -9.62 7.09
N LEU A 844 30.09 -8.55 6.47
CA LEU A 844 30.29 -7.24 7.11
C LEU A 844 28.98 -6.63 7.58
N VAL A 845 27.95 -6.60 6.74
CA VAL A 845 26.61 -6.10 7.11
C VAL A 845 26.01 -6.95 8.22
N SER A 846 26.09 -8.28 8.12
CA SER A 846 25.64 -9.21 9.16
C SER A 846 26.37 -8.98 10.47
N TRP A 847 27.67 -8.68 10.40
CA TRP A 847 28.49 -8.32 11.55
C TRP A 847 28.01 -7.02 12.21
N VAL A 848 27.78 -5.95 11.43
CA VAL A 848 27.23 -4.68 11.94
C VAL A 848 25.82 -4.89 12.52
N VAL A 849 24.95 -5.60 11.80
CA VAL A 849 23.56 -5.88 12.24
C VAL A 849 23.52 -6.75 13.49
N SER A 850 24.56 -7.56 13.74
CA SER A 850 24.66 -8.38 14.97
C SER A 850 24.76 -7.54 16.26
N PHE A 851 25.05 -6.25 16.16
CA PHE A 851 25.04 -5.32 17.31
C PHE A 851 23.63 -4.78 17.59
N ILE A 852 22.69 -4.87 16.65
CA ILE A 852 21.32 -4.39 16.82
C ILE A 852 20.52 -5.44 17.60
N PRO A 853 19.86 -5.07 18.72
CA PRO A 853 19.06 -6.01 19.49
C PRO A 853 17.87 -6.52 18.68
N ARG A 854 17.65 -7.82 18.66
CA ARG A 854 16.44 -8.41 18.10
C ARG A 854 15.31 -8.32 19.13
N ARG A 855 14.13 -7.91 18.69
CA ARG A 855 12.92 -8.10 19.48
C ARG A 855 12.67 -9.61 19.60
N PRO A 856 12.35 -10.14 20.81
CA PRO A 856 11.94 -11.53 20.93
C PRO A 856 10.70 -11.73 20.03
N GLU A 857 10.75 -12.76 19.20
CA GLU A 857 9.56 -13.22 18.49
C GLU A 857 8.51 -13.56 19.56
N ARG A 858 7.33 -13.00 19.46
CA ARG A 858 6.22 -13.44 20.30
C ARG A 858 6.01 -14.92 19.96
N SER A 859 6.29 -15.79 20.92
CA SER A 859 5.72 -17.12 20.86
C SER A 859 4.20 -16.93 20.83
N GLU A 860 3.55 -17.38 19.77
CA GLU A 860 2.08 -17.44 19.63
C GLU A 860 1.44 -18.46 20.61
N THR A 861 2.14 -18.83 21.66
CA THR A 861 1.62 -19.70 22.73
C THR A 861 1.06 -18.83 23.84
N ALA A 862 -0.25 -18.85 23.90
CA ALA A 862 -1.16 -18.32 24.92
C ALA A 862 -1.92 -17.06 24.51
N GLN A 863 -2.87 -17.20 23.58
CA GLN A 863 -4.13 -16.54 23.81
C GLN A 863 -4.75 -17.19 25.06
N PRO A 864 -5.17 -16.42 26.08
CA PRO A 864 -6.02 -16.95 27.11
C PRO A 864 -7.29 -17.42 26.40
N SER A 865 -7.64 -18.68 26.59
CA SER A 865 -8.89 -19.23 26.08
C SER A 865 -10.04 -18.33 26.56
N ASP A 866 -10.93 -17.92 25.68
CA ASP A 866 -12.14 -17.16 25.96
C ASP A 866 -13.09 -17.83 27.00
N GLN A 867 -12.69 -18.98 27.54
CA GLN A 867 -13.38 -19.67 28.63
C GLN A 867 -13.17 -19.07 30.02
N ALA A 868 -12.16 -18.21 30.20
CA ALA A 868 -11.95 -17.52 31.48
C ALA A 868 -12.77 -16.23 31.66
N LEU A 869 -13.34 -15.69 30.57
CA LEU A 869 -14.18 -14.49 30.58
C LEU A 869 -15.69 -14.79 30.69
N ALA A 870 -16.09 -16.04 30.59
CA ALA A 870 -17.49 -16.46 30.77
C ALA A 870 -17.83 -16.90 32.22
N GLN A 871 -16.87 -16.83 33.14
CA GLN A 871 -17.05 -17.17 34.57
C GLN A 871 -16.78 -15.99 35.53
N GLN A 872 -16.68 -14.79 35.07
CA GLN A 872 -16.83 -13.53 35.82
C GLN A 872 -17.98 -12.71 35.23
#